data_63f5f233da7de2a65e509a0e5dfe97f4
#
_entry.id   63f5f233da7de2a65e509a0e5dfe97f4
#
_cell.length_a   1.000
_cell.length_b   1.000
_cell.length_c   1.000
_cell.angle_alpha   90.00
_cell.angle_beta   90.00
_cell.angle_gamma   90.00
#
_symmetry.space_group_name_H-M   'P 1'
#
loop_
_entity.id
_entity.type
_entity.pdbx_description
1 polymer ?
#
loop_
_entity_poly.entity_id
_entity_poly.type
_entity_poly.pdbx_seq_one_letter_code
_entity_poly.pdbx_strand_id
1 'polypeptide(L)'
;QRQMCIRDSMKSVQNLNMVKTWSSCSSGEVADESIAIPGEDAPEPVQRKCSFSSPVIDAMIGLGPEWAPWLDSAQSSFTRMGLNQMKEILSVYRLFQGVKNGSGDDDGAEAEAMGGQGVEMIAQWAELMDLRPSQAATAPVMIAAKLTPEALAQAKAFLKDANLQEDMELHGMVSLYEKTYNGLACKVAEVDCKKVRAKLEELLEEAKGQMDISQENMDRLKAALVRLDESRLYVAVSFVEDTLVGFITTNPEKQVRIASSPQDSVLSRPDFSMADARSQYPAYGLLFADKASVKGVINMDLAYYKGMFTGLKDVMQAIGADWKIADPAPSMTALDSIRGSMLGMYEELARKATSVSYYSWQDQGVHVEACTYPLEFYKLDAPSAMSAVRPGASTVLYSSCTVNPQMMDMGCSLCSNLAQIVWDYGNAYISNPKHDVSDQVRIAAPMIQMARPTIEELWKAYKTALSGLTGSGVFMMDMQGAPNPMLKNVPAPRFSAAYEVNNRAALGEAWQKVTHAAKTVVTLLSQGKMAELPAPQSSVDGNITTYDYQCPLGADLNPVVSVSDTRWAISMPKAFGLEVLRESVKSPAQGAPLEFQLNLVPVRDALKSAAEDSKKLRKTVETLDVITSDVTGVHATGRKAADGRDVYHIHIIPAAK
;
A
#
# COMPACT_ATOMS: atom_id res chain seq x y z
N GLN A 1 23.66 -15.37 -26.37
CA GLN A 1 24.11 -15.21 -24.98
C GLN A 1 23.07 -14.47 -24.13
N ARG A 2 22.46 -13.33 -24.58
CA ARG A 2 21.40 -12.60 -23.82
C ARG A 2 20.16 -13.48 -23.56
N GLN A 3 19.72 -14.27 -24.52
CA GLN A 3 18.55 -15.16 -24.37
C GLN A 3 18.79 -16.30 -23.37
N MET A 4 20.02 -16.81 -23.30
CA MET A 4 20.39 -17.88 -22.35
C MET A 4 20.37 -17.36 -20.90
N CYS A 5 20.84 -16.14 -20.66
CA CYS A 5 20.88 -15.55 -19.33
C CYS A 5 19.48 -15.27 -18.73
N ILE A 6 18.51 -14.81 -19.54
CA ILE A 6 17.13 -14.58 -19.09
C ILE A 6 16.49 -15.89 -18.64
N ARG A 7 16.65 -16.96 -19.44
CA ARG A 7 16.11 -18.28 -19.15
C ARG A 7 16.65 -18.88 -17.83
N ASP A 8 17.94 -18.71 -17.56
CA ASP A 8 18.56 -19.25 -16.35
C ASP A 8 18.20 -18.45 -15.10
N SER A 9 18.07 -17.14 -15.24
CA SER A 9 17.66 -16.24 -14.17
C SER A 9 16.26 -16.53 -13.65
N MET A 10 15.34 -16.76 -14.56
CA MET A 10 13.95 -17.01 -14.19
C MET A 10 13.76 -18.41 -13.61
N LYS A 11 14.52 -19.41 -14.04
CA LYS A 11 14.60 -20.71 -13.34
C LYS A 11 15.08 -20.55 -11.90
N SER A 12 15.97 -19.59 -11.65
CA SER A 12 16.49 -19.31 -10.31
C SER A 12 15.41 -18.78 -9.37
N VAL A 13 14.57 -17.81 -9.81
CA VAL A 13 13.45 -17.28 -9.00
C VAL A 13 12.35 -18.34 -8.81
N GLN A 14 12.02 -19.12 -9.84
CA GLN A 14 11.07 -20.22 -9.72
C GLN A 14 11.55 -21.32 -8.78
N ASN A 15 12.85 -21.48 -8.60
CA ASN A 15 13.43 -22.44 -7.68
C ASN A 15 13.51 -21.95 -6.24
N LEU A 16 13.22 -20.68 -5.96
CA LEU A 16 13.11 -20.18 -4.59
C LEU A 16 11.99 -20.93 -3.85
N ASN A 17 12.27 -21.50 -2.69
CA ASN A 17 11.29 -22.24 -1.92
C ASN A 17 10.07 -21.41 -1.54
N MET A 18 10.26 -20.12 -1.28
CA MET A 18 9.19 -19.16 -0.99
C MET A 18 8.24 -19.00 -2.20
N VAL A 19 8.76 -18.89 -3.42
CA VAL A 19 7.95 -18.80 -4.65
C VAL A 19 7.22 -20.10 -4.92
N LYS A 20 7.87 -21.24 -4.72
CA LYS A 20 7.22 -22.57 -4.82
C LYS A 20 6.10 -22.73 -3.80
N THR A 21 6.32 -22.29 -2.57
CA THR A 21 5.31 -22.35 -1.50
C THR A 21 4.15 -21.42 -1.82
N TRP A 22 4.42 -20.20 -2.31
CA TRP A 22 3.37 -19.23 -2.68
C TRP A 22 2.60 -19.68 -3.93
N SER A 23 3.28 -20.18 -4.96
CA SER A 23 2.61 -20.71 -6.15
C SER A 23 1.76 -21.96 -5.83
N SER A 24 2.18 -22.79 -4.88
CA SER A 24 1.37 -23.91 -4.40
C SER A 24 0.10 -23.47 -3.65
N CYS A 25 0.13 -22.29 -3.02
CA CYS A 25 -1.05 -21.72 -2.37
C CYS A 25 -2.03 -21.05 -3.36
N SER A 26 -1.55 -20.54 -4.50
CA SER A 26 -2.39 -19.82 -5.48
C SER A 26 -3.07 -20.72 -6.51
N SER A 27 -2.67 -21.97 -6.66
CA SER A 27 -3.18 -22.92 -7.65
C SER A 27 -4.15 -23.97 -7.11
N GLY A 28 -4.66 -23.76 -5.90
CA GLY A 28 -5.65 -24.66 -5.32
C GLY A 28 -6.96 -24.62 -6.10
N GLU A 29 -7.40 -25.76 -6.70
CA GLU A 29 -8.82 -25.98 -6.87
C GLU A 29 -9.50 -25.63 -5.56
N VAL A 30 -10.54 -24.79 -5.60
CA VAL A 30 -11.39 -24.49 -4.45
C VAL A 30 -12.07 -25.79 -4.05
N ALA A 31 -11.41 -26.56 -3.21
CA ALA A 31 -12.09 -27.59 -2.46
C ALA A 31 -12.84 -26.86 -1.33
N ASP A 32 -14.14 -27.14 -1.25
CA ASP A 32 -15.05 -26.70 -0.21
C ASP A 32 -14.33 -26.58 1.15
N GLU A 33 -13.96 -25.37 1.54
CA GLU A 33 -13.44 -25.10 2.88
C GLU A 33 -14.63 -25.10 3.83
N SER A 34 -14.93 -26.26 4.38
CA SER A 34 -15.67 -26.31 5.62
C SER A 34 -14.86 -25.55 6.68
N ILE A 35 -15.41 -24.43 7.16
CA ILE A 35 -14.86 -23.64 8.25
C ILE A 35 -14.68 -24.57 9.45
N ALA A 36 -13.44 -24.90 9.79
CA ALA A 36 -13.14 -25.72 10.96
C ALA A 36 -13.47 -24.92 12.22
N ILE A 37 -14.43 -25.37 12.99
CA ILE A 37 -14.79 -24.85 14.30
C ILE A 37 -13.60 -25.14 15.25
N PRO A 38 -13.13 -24.20 16.06
CA PRO A 38 -12.03 -24.44 16.99
C PRO A 38 -12.41 -25.51 18.02
N GLY A 39 -11.79 -26.66 17.97
CA GLY A 39 -11.99 -27.76 18.93
C GLY A 39 -11.99 -29.17 18.35
N GLU A 40 -12.04 -29.33 17.04
CA GLU A 40 -11.87 -30.65 16.41
C GLU A 40 -10.43 -30.84 15.91
N ASP A 41 -9.91 -32.06 16.09
CA ASP A 41 -8.57 -32.42 15.63
C ASP A 41 -8.44 -32.14 14.12
N ALA A 42 -7.58 -31.20 13.77
CA ALA A 42 -7.36 -30.83 12.39
C ALA A 42 -6.85 -32.06 11.61
N PRO A 43 -7.44 -32.40 10.46
CA PRO A 43 -6.94 -33.48 9.63
C PRO A 43 -5.49 -33.18 9.21
N GLU A 44 -4.66 -34.21 9.13
CA GLU A 44 -3.27 -34.10 8.67
C GLU A 44 -3.20 -33.30 7.36
N PRO A 45 -2.24 -32.37 7.22
CA PRO A 45 -2.12 -31.56 6.02
C PRO A 45 -1.86 -32.48 4.82
N VAL A 46 -2.84 -32.60 3.95
CA VAL A 46 -2.68 -33.28 2.67
C VAL A 46 -1.64 -32.52 1.87
N GLN A 47 -0.47 -33.12 1.64
CA GLN A 47 0.53 -32.59 0.72
C GLN A 47 -0.06 -32.55 -0.69
N ARG A 48 -0.65 -31.42 -1.06
CA ARG A 48 -1.09 -31.18 -2.43
C ARG A 48 0.14 -30.98 -3.30
N LYS A 49 0.44 -31.92 -4.16
CA LYS A 49 1.38 -31.74 -5.26
C LYS A 49 0.73 -30.82 -6.29
N CYS A 50 0.95 -29.53 -6.16
CA CYS A 50 0.61 -28.59 -7.22
C CYS A 50 1.73 -28.60 -8.25
N SER A 51 1.49 -29.24 -9.39
CA SER A 51 2.37 -29.15 -10.56
C SER A 51 2.01 -27.88 -11.34
N PHE A 52 2.48 -26.72 -10.88
CA PHE A 52 2.42 -25.50 -11.69
C PHE A 52 3.74 -25.36 -12.42
N SER A 53 3.75 -25.67 -13.70
CA SER A 53 4.72 -25.11 -14.63
C SER A 53 4.20 -23.73 -15.04
N SER A 54 4.27 -22.75 -14.14
CA SER A 54 4.01 -21.37 -14.52
C SER A 54 5.03 -20.96 -15.57
N PRO A 55 4.60 -20.56 -16.78
CA PRO A 55 5.53 -20.00 -17.74
C PRO A 55 6.12 -18.73 -17.12
N VAL A 56 7.39 -18.62 -17.25
CA VAL A 56 8.10 -17.43 -16.83
C VAL A 56 7.72 -16.30 -17.77
N ILE A 57 7.09 -15.29 -17.21
CA ILE A 57 6.60 -14.15 -17.95
C ILE A 57 7.54 -12.97 -17.66
N ASP A 58 8.33 -12.57 -18.67
CA ASP A 58 8.87 -11.23 -18.70
C ASP A 58 7.74 -10.31 -19.13
N ALA A 59 7.10 -9.64 -18.18
CA ALA A 59 5.96 -8.79 -18.46
C ALA A 59 6.42 -7.34 -18.65
N MET A 60 5.97 -6.71 -19.74
CA MET A 60 6.10 -5.29 -19.96
C MET A 60 4.71 -4.67 -20.04
N ILE A 61 4.48 -3.63 -19.22
CA ILE A 61 3.26 -2.83 -19.26
C ILE A 61 3.69 -1.39 -19.52
N GLY A 62 3.13 -0.77 -20.59
CA GLY A 62 3.40 0.61 -20.94
C GLY A 62 2.11 1.42 -21.04
N LEU A 63 2.09 2.59 -20.40
CA LEU A 63 1.03 3.59 -20.55
C LEU A 63 1.61 4.80 -21.30
N GLY A 64 1.29 4.89 -22.59
CA GLY A 64 1.71 5.99 -23.44
C GLY A 64 0.87 7.27 -23.25
N PRO A 65 1.24 8.38 -23.91
CA PRO A 65 0.51 9.65 -23.81
C PRO A 65 -0.94 9.58 -24.32
N GLU A 66 -1.27 8.55 -25.09
CA GLU A 66 -2.61 8.29 -25.60
C GLU A 66 -3.63 8.01 -24.49
N TRP A 67 -3.17 7.67 -23.29
CA TRP A 67 -4.03 7.45 -22.11
C TRP A 67 -4.57 8.75 -21.52
N ALA A 68 -3.88 9.86 -21.66
CA ALA A 68 -4.24 11.11 -21.00
C ALA A 68 -5.66 11.60 -21.34
N PRO A 69 -6.13 11.63 -22.61
CA PRO A 69 -7.47 12.07 -22.93
C PRO A 69 -8.57 11.20 -22.29
N TRP A 70 -8.34 9.88 -22.24
CA TRP A 70 -9.28 8.97 -21.58
C TRP A 70 -9.31 9.20 -20.06
N LEU A 71 -8.15 9.29 -19.42
CA LEU A 71 -8.03 9.57 -17.99
C LEU A 71 -8.68 10.91 -17.63
N ASP A 72 -8.54 11.93 -18.47
CA ASP A 72 -9.20 13.22 -18.28
C ASP A 72 -10.71 13.11 -18.40
N SER A 73 -11.24 12.34 -19.36
CA SER A 73 -12.68 12.12 -19.52
C SER A 73 -13.28 11.31 -18.35
N ALA A 74 -12.51 10.44 -17.75
CA ALA A 74 -12.95 9.58 -16.65
C ALA A 74 -13.10 10.33 -15.30
N GLN A 75 -12.52 11.52 -15.12
CA GLN A 75 -12.53 12.24 -13.84
C GLN A 75 -13.94 12.48 -13.28
N SER A 76 -14.92 12.80 -14.14
CA SER A 76 -16.31 13.01 -13.70
C SER A 76 -16.93 11.74 -13.12
N SER A 77 -16.62 10.59 -13.70
CA SER A 77 -17.09 9.28 -13.25
C SER A 77 -16.43 8.89 -11.93
N PHE A 78 -15.14 9.17 -11.77
CA PHE A 78 -14.43 8.96 -10.50
C PHE A 78 -14.97 9.86 -9.38
N THR A 79 -15.30 11.11 -9.66
CA THR A 79 -15.96 11.99 -8.67
C THR A 79 -17.29 11.40 -8.21
N ARG A 80 -18.12 10.90 -9.15
CA ARG A 80 -19.41 10.26 -8.81
C ARG A 80 -19.19 8.97 -8.05
N MET A 81 -18.20 8.16 -8.41
CA MET A 81 -17.87 6.92 -7.72
C MET A 81 -17.52 7.19 -6.25
N GLY A 82 -16.66 8.17 -5.98
CA GLY A 82 -16.33 8.56 -4.60
C GLY A 82 -17.55 9.06 -3.82
N LEU A 83 -18.41 9.87 -4.44
CA LEU A 83 -19.64 10.36 -3.82
C LEU A 83 -20.61 9.21 -3.52
N ASN A 84 -20.83 8.31 -4.46
CA ASN A 84 -21.78 7.22 -4.34
C ASN A 84 -21.33 6.19 -3.30
N GLN A 85 -20.04 5.87 -3.22
CA GLN A 85 -19.52 5.02 -2.17
C GLN A 85 -19.87 5.54 -0.76
N MET A 86 -19.85 6.85 -0.57
CA MET A 86 -20.25 7.44 0.72
C MET A 86 -21.76 7.40 0.93
N LYS A 87 -22.58 7.56 -0.12
CA LYS A 87 -24.03 7.40 -0.06
C LYS A 87 -24.41 5.95 0.31
N GLU A 88 -23.69 4.97 -0.21
CA GLU A 88 -23.86 3.56 0.13
C GLU A 88 -23.60 3.32 1.61
N ILE A 89 -22.50 3.83 2.14
CA ILE A 89 -22.21 3.77 3.59
C ILE A 89 -23.37 4.37 4.39
N LEU A 90 -23.93 5.48 3.94
CA LEU A 90 -25.06 6.12 4.60
C LEU A 90 -26.34 5.26 4.51
N SER A 91 -26.60 4.62 3.38
CA SER A 91 -27.76 3.74 3.22
C SER A 91 -27.66 2.50 4.10
N VAL A 92 -26.48 1.85 4.13
CA VAL A 92 -26.20 0.73 5.04
C VAL A 92 -26.36 1.14 6.50
N TYR A 93 -25.85 2.32 6.88
CA TYR A 93 -26.03 2.86 8.22
C TYR A 93 -27.52 3.02 8.58
N ARG A 94 -28.34 3.61 7.68
CA ARG A 94 -29.79 3.80 7.89
C ARG A 94 -30.53 2.48 8.01
N LEU A 95 -30.13 1.49 7.20
CA LEU A 95 -30.67 0.14 7.27
C LEU A 95 -30.46 -0.48 8.67
N PHE A 96 -29.22 -0.44 9.18
CA PHE A 96 -28.92 -0.92 10.53
C PHE A 96 -29.72 -0.18 11.62
N GLN A 97 -30.04 1.09 11.41
CA GLN A 97 -30.89 1.85 12.33
C GLN A 97 -32.37 1.43 12.22
N GLY A 98 -32.87 1.14 11.01
CA GLY A 98 -34.24 0.63 10.76
C GLY A 98 -34.46 -0.71 11.42
N VAL A 99 -33.57 -1.67 11.24
CA VAL A 99 -33.63 -3.00 11.86
C VAL A 99 -33.68 -2.92 13.40
N LYS A 100 -32.91 -2.02 14.01
CA LYS A 100 -32.95 -1.82 15.48
C LYS A 100 -34.24 -1.21 16.01
N ASN A 101 -34.95 -0.43 15.20
CA ASN A 101 -36.18 0.25 15.62
C ASN A 101 -37.46 -0.60 15.47
N GLY A 102 -37.33 -1.87 15.05
CA GLY A 102 -38.43 -2.87 15.13
C GLY A 102 -39.53 -2.69 14.08
N SER A 103 -39.32 -1.97 13.00
CA SER A 103 -40.21 -1.98 11.84
C SER A 103 -39.92 -3.23 11.00
N GLY A 104 -40.56 -4.34 11.31
CA GLY A 104 -40.32 -5.66 10.73
C GLY A 104 -40.84 -5.87 9.30
N ASP A 105 -40.95 -4.83 8.48
CA ASP A 105 -41.40 -4.91 7.08
C ASP A 105 -40.36 -4.48 6.06
N ASP A 106 -39.07 -4.49 6.42
CA ASP A 106 -37.97 -3.87 5.62
C ASP A 106 -37.10 -4.85 4.79
N ASP A 107 -37.55 -6.10 4.56
CA ASP A 107 -36.90 -7.01 3.60
C ASP A 107 -36.85 -6.41 2.17
N GLY A 108 -37.78 -5.51 1.85
CA GLY A 108 -37.80 -4.76 0.58
C GLY A 108 -36.71 -3.69 0.47
N ALA A 109 -36.37 -2.98 1.53
CA ALA A 109 -35.41 -1.90 1.52
C ALA A 109 -33.96 -2.41 1.37
N GLU A 110 -33.65 -3.61 1.88
CA GLU A 110 -32.35 -4.28 1.66
C GLU A 110 -32.16 -4.67 0.19
N ALA A 111 -33.17 -5.27 -0.42
CA ALA A 111 -33.13 -5.69 -1.81
C ALA A 111 -33.05 -4.48 -2.75
N GLU A 112 -33.78 -3.39 -2.47
CA GLU A 112 -33.74 -2.15 -3.22
C GLU A 112 -32.39 -1.45 -3.13
N ALA A 113 -31.77 -1.41 -1.93
CA ALA A 113 -30.45 -0.84 -1.73
C ALA A 113 -29.37 -1.64 -2.48
N MET A 114 -29.39 -2.97 -2.40
CA MET A 114 -28.44 -3.84 -3.11
C MET A 114 -28.65 -3.83 -4.63
N GLY A 115 -29.90 -3.81 -5.09
CA GLY A 115 -30.23 -3.72 -6.51
C GLY A 115 -29.78 -2.39 -7.12
N GLY A 116 -30.00 -1.27 -6.40
CA GLY A 116 -29.54 0.06 -6.80
C GLY A 116 -28.01 0.17 -6.93
N GLN A 117 -27.28 -0.47 -6.04
CA GLN A 117 -25.81 -0.49 -6.06
C GLN A 117 -25.24 -1.20 -7.31
N GLY A 118 -25.80 -2.36 -7.64
CA GLY A 118 -25.38 -3.11 -8.84
C GLY A 118 -25.59 -2.29 -10.12
N VAL A 119 -26.73 -1.62 -10.24
CA VAL A 119 -27.09 -0.76 -11.38
C VAL A 119 -26.15 0.44 -11.49
N GLU A 120 -25.84 1.10 -10.37
CA GLU A 120 -24.94 2.25 -10.33
C GLU A 120 -23.51 1.82 -10.70
N MET A 121 -23.04 0.69 -10.22
CA MET A 121 -21.73 0.12 -10.56
C MET A 121 -21.63 -0.17 -12.06
N ILE A 122 -22.64 -0.77 -12.67
CA ILE A 122 -22.66 -1.05 -14.12
C ILE A 122 -22.71 0.25 -14.93
N ALA A 123 -23.50 1.24 -14.48
CA ALA A 123 -23.55 2.56 -15.11
C ALA A 123 -22.19 3.27 -15.06
N GLN A 124 -21.50 3.21 -13.93
CA GLN A 124 -20.14 3.74 -13.78
C GLN A 124 -19.15 3.00 -14.69
N TRP A 125 -19.24 1.69 -14.76
CA TRP A 125 -18.42 0.89 -15.67
C TRP A 125 -18.67 1.28 -17.14
N ALA A 126 -19.93 1.46 -17.56
CA ALA A 126 -20.26 1.89 -18.90
C ALA A 126 -19.72 3.29 -19.21
N GLU A 127 -19.71 4.19 -18.24
CA GLU A 127 -19.11 5.52 -18.39
C GLU A 127 -17.58 5.47 -18.46
N LEU A 128 -16.92 4.62 -17.64
CA LEU A 128 -15.48 4.40 -17.68
C LEU A 128 -15.05 3.72 -19.00
N MET A 129 -15.89 2.83 -19.50
CA MET A 129 -15.71 2.12 -20.77
C MET A 129 -16.21 2.95 -21.97
N ASP A 130 -16.22 4.29 -21.90
CA ASP A 130 -16.54 5.13 -23.04
C ASP A 130 -15.47 4.97 -24.14
N LEU A 131 -15.65 3.91 -24.92
CA LEU A 131 -14.70 3.44 -25.94
C LEU A 131 -15.02 4.02 -27.33
N ARG A 132 -15.80 5.11 -27.42
CA ARG A 132 -16.22 5.69 -28.70
C ARG A 132 -15.03 6.04 -29.58
N PRO A 133 -15.10 5.72 -30.89
CA PRO A 133 -14.00 6.00 -31.80
C PRO A 133 -13.65 7.49 -31.94
N SER A 134 -14.60 8.39 -31.66
CA SER A 134 -14.38 9.85 -31.70
C SER A 134 -13.50 10.36 -30.56
N GLN A 135 -13.43 9.62 -29.47
CA GLN A 135 -12.47 9.85 -28.36
C GLN A 135 -11.24 8.96 -28.50
N ALA A 136 -10.97 8.54 -29.70
CA ALA A 136 -10.11 7.48 -30.17
C ALA A 136 -8.60 7.67 -29.95
N ALA A 137 -8.25 8.49 -29.07
CA ALA A 137 -6.94 8.38 -28.48
C ALA A 137 -6.96 7.39 -27.30
N THR A 138 -7.91 6.50 -27.27
CA THR A 138 -8.00 5.54 -26.20
C THR A 138 -6.81 4.62 -26.25
N ALA A 139 -6.15 4.64 -25.22
CA ALA A 139 -4.97 4.04 -24.78
C ALA A 139 -4.92 2.55 -25.10
N PRO A 140 -4.04 2.09 -25.98
CA PRO A 140 -3.82 0.66 -26.12
C PRO A 140 -3.19 0.12 -24.84
N VAL A 141 -3.72 -0.98 -24.35
CA VAL A 141 -2.98 -1.83 -23.41
C VAL A 141 -2.16 -2.79 -24.26
N MET A 142 -0.85 -2.76 -24.12
CA MET A 142 0.03 -3.75 -24.71
C MET A 142 0.61 -4.62 -23.60
N ILE A 143 0.51 -5.92 -23.77
CA ILE A 143 1.10 -6.92 -22.89
C ILE A 143 2.06 -7.74 -23.74
N ALA A 144 3.31 -7.86 -23.29
CA ALA A 144 4.28 -8.74 -23.91
C ALA A 144 4.78 -9.73 -22.86
N ALA A 145 4.79 -11.01 -23.20
CA ALA A 145 5.23 -12.07 -22.33
C ALA A 145 6.15 -13.03 -23.08
N LYS A 146 7.40 -13.15 -22.61
CA LYS A 146 8.31 -14.15 -23.12
C LYS A 146 7.97 -15.51 -22.54
N LEU A 147 7.73 -16.49 -23.39
CA LEU A 147 7.26 -17.81 -22.98
C LEU A 147 8.38 -18.85 -23.06
N THR A 148 8.34 -19.85 -22.17
CA THR A 148 9.12 -21.07 -22.37
C THR A 148 8.61 -21.84 -23.59
N PRO A 149 9.41 -22.72 -24.22
CA PRO A 149 8.95 -23.51 -25.36
C PRO A 149 7.63 -24.27 -25.07
N GLU A 150 7.49 -24.81 -23.86
CA GLU A 150 6.31 -25.56 -23.42
C GLU A 150 5.09 -24.62 -23.30
N ALA A 151 5.26 -23.46 -22.66
CA ALA A 151 4.21 -22.48 -22.51
C ALA A 151 3.80 -21.85 -23.86
N LEU A 152 4.77 -21.63 -24.76
CA LEU A 152 4.50 -21.18 -26.12
C LEU A 152 3.66 -22.20 -26.90
N ALA A 153 3.98 -23.48 -26.77
CA ALA A 153 3.20 -24.55 -27.40
C ALA A 153 1.78 -24.60 -26.84
N GLN A 154 1.61 -24.49 -25.51
CA GLN A 154 0.30 -24.45 -24.85
C GLN A 154 -0.51 -23.23 -25.27
N ALA A 155 0.08 -22.03 -25.27
CA ALA A 155 -0.59 -20.80 -25.68
C ALA A 155 -1.04 -20.86 -27.15
N LYS A 156 -0.20 -21.39 -28.04
CA LYS A 156 -0.55 -21.60 -29.45
C LYS A 156 -1.67 -22.65 -29.62
N ALA A 157 -1.67 -23.71 -28.80
CA ALA A 157 -2.73 -24.70 -28.80
C ALA A 157 -4.06 -24.12 -28.31
N PHE A 158 -4.03 -23.40 -27.19
CA PHE A 158 -5.19 -22.72 -26.61
C PHE A 158 -5.86 -21.76 -27.61
N LEU A 159 -5.09 -20.93 -28.30
CA LEU A 159 -5.63 -20.03 -29.33
C LEU A 159 -6.16 -20.74 -30.58
N LYS A 160 -5.93 -22.05 -30.73
CA LYS A 160 -6.47 -22.88 -31.84
C LYS A 160 -7.65 -23.73 -31.41
N ASP A 161 -7.99 -23.75 -30.13
CA ASP A 161 -9.08 -24.58 -29.61
C ASP A 161 -10.42 -24.11 -30.18
N ALA A 162 -11.09 -25.01 -30.90
CA ALA A 162 -12.38 -24.71 -31.52
C ALA A 162 -13.50 -24.51 -30.48
N ASN A 163 -13.43 -25.24 -29.33
CA ASN A 163 -14.43 -25.07 -28.27
C ASN A 163 -14.34 -23.69 -27.62
N LEU A 164 -13.12 -23.19 -27.42
CA LEU A 164 -12.92 -21.82 -26.95
C LEU A 164 -13.49 -20.80 -27.93
N GLN A 165 -13.39 -21.07 -29.25
CA GLN A 165 -13.95 -20.19 -30.26
C GLN A 165 -15.48 -20.15 -30.20
N GLU A 166 -16.15 -21.29 -30.03
CA GLU A 166 -17.60 -21.35 -29.84
C GLU A 166 -18.05 -20.65 -28.55
N ASP A 167 -17.34 -20.86 -27.46
CA ASP A 167 -17.63 -20.23 -26.17
C ASP A 167 -17.41 -18.71 -26.20
N MET A 168 -16.37 -18.23 -26.88
CA MET A 168 -16.08 -16.79 -27.00
C MET A 168 -17.00 -16.06 -27.99
N GLU A 169 -17.54 -16.73 -28.99
CA GLU A 169 -18.54 -16.13 -29.91
C GLU A 169 -19.91 -15.89 -29.24
N LEU A 170 -19.99 -16.08 -27.94
CA LEU A 170 -21.13 -15.88 -27.04
C LEU A 170 -22.21 -14.98 -27.64
N HIS A 171 -23.27 -15.61 -28.18
CA HIS A 171 -24.43 -14.92 -28.75
C HIS A 171 -24.11 -13.88 -29.85
N GLY A 172 -23.00 -14.03 -30.58
CA GLY A 172 -22.56 -13.13 -31.65
C GLY A 172 -22.09 -11.75 -31.15
N MET A 173 -21.81 -11.58 -29.85
CA MET A 173 -21.26 -10.34 -29.29
C MET A 173 -19.76 -10.20 -29.54
N VAL A 174 -19.06 -11.31 -29.73
CA VAL A 174 -17.64 -11.35 -30.06
C VAL A 174 -17.46 -12.01 -31.42
N SER A 175 -16.65 -11.41 -32.30
CA SER A 175 -16.26 -12.01 -33.57
C SER A 175 -14.77 -12.34 -33.53
N LEU A 176 -14.43 -13.58 -33.87
CA LEU A 176 -13.05 -14.07 -33.91
C LEU A 176 -12.58 -14.18 -35.35
N TYR A 177 -11.42 -13.59 -35.66
CA TYR A 177 -10.82 -13.66 -36.99
C TYR A 177 -9.30 -13.48 -36.93
N GLU A 178 -8.64 -13.78 -38.05
CA GLU A 178 -7.20 -13.52 -38.21
C GLU A 178 -7.02 -12.29 -39.12
N LYS A 179 -6.14 -11.38 -38.69
CA LYS A 179 -5.80 -10.19 -39.47
C LYS A 179 -4.38 -9.75 -39.22
N THR A 180 -3.72 -9.24 -40.24
CA THR A 180 -2.38 -8.66 -40.11
C THR A 180 -2.48 -7.15 -39.92
N TYR A 181 -1.90 -6.68 -38.81
CA TYR A 181 -1.76 -5.26 -38.47
C TYR A 181 -0.29 -4.88 -38.46
N ASN A 182 0.14 -3.92 -39.25
CA ASN A 182 1.54 -3.43 -39.28
C ASN A 182 2.61 -4.55 -39.33
N GLY A 183 2.35 -5.60 -40.11
CA GLY A 183 3.24 -6.76 -40.24
C GLY A 183 3.09 -7.83 -39.15
N LEU A 184 2.25 -7.63 -38.15
CA LEU A 184 1.94 -8.62 -37.11
C LEU A 184 0.72 -9.44 -37.52
N ALA A 185 0.87 -10.74 -37.68
CA ALA A 185 -0.24 -11.67 -37.87
C ALA A 185 -0.94 -11.90 -36.53
N CYS A 186 -2.14 -11.39 -36.36
CA CYS A 186 -2.88 -11.42 -35.11
C CYS A 186 -4.10 -12.32 -35.21
N LYS A 187 -4.41 -13.02 -34.11
CA LYS A 187 -5.76 -13.47 -33.81
C LYS A 187 -6.48 -12.37 -33.08
N VAL A 188 -7.68 -12.04 -33.53
CA VAL A 188 -8.43 -10.88 -33.07
C VAL A 188 -9.79 -11.30 -32.57
N ALA A 189 -10.09 -10.89 -31.35
CA ALA A 189 -11.45 -10.89 -30.81
C ALA A 189 -11.99 -9.46 -30.89
N GLU A 190 -13.00 -9.25 -31.72
CA GLU A 190 -13.71 -7.97 -31.83
C GLU A 190 -15.00 -8.05 -31.03
N VAL A 191 -15.13 -7.20 -30.03
CA VAL A 191 -16.32 -7.09 -29.19
C VAL A 191 -17.25 -6.04 -29.75
N ASP A 192 -18.46 -6.44 -30.15
CA ASP A 192 -19.53 -5.54 -30.57
C ASP A 192 -20.26 -4.98 -29.35
N CYS A 193 -19.83 -3.82 -28.88
CA CYS A 193 -20.37 -3.19 -27.68
C CYS A 193 -21.87 -2.86 -27.80
N LYS A 194 -22.41 -2.67 -29.02
CA LYS A 194 -23.84 -2.49 -29.24
C LYS A 194 -24.64 -3.75 -28.91
N LYS A 195 -24.12 -4.93 -29.30
CA LYS A 195 -24.74 -6.21 -28.97
C LYS A 195 -24.59 -6.54 -27.48
N VAL A 196 -23.42 -6.23 -26.90
CA VAL A 196 -23.21 -6.35 -25.45
C VAL A 196 -24.22 -5.50 -24.69
N ARG A 197 -24.42 -4.25 -25.10
CA ARG A 197 -25.45 -3.37 -24.53
C ARG A 197 -26.84 -4.00 -24.62
N ALA A 198 -27.24 -4.45 -25.79
CA ALA A 198 -28.57 -5.05 -25.98
C ALA A 198 -28.79 -6.25 -25.05
N LYS A 199 -27.73 -7.09 -24.86
CA LYS A 199 -27.83 -8.22 -23.96
C LYS A 199 -27.84 -7.81 -22.48
N LEU A 200 -27.10 -6.78 -22.10
CA LEU A 200 -27.18 -6.21 -20.76
C LEU A 200 -28.56 -5.62 -20.46
N GLU A 201 -29.18 -4.93 -21.43
CA GLU A 201 -30.54 -4.39 -21.29
C GLU A 201 -31.58 -5.52 -21.13
N GLU A 202 -31.44 -6.62 -21.90
CA GLU A 202 -32.30 -7.82 -21.74
C GLU A 202 -32.16 -8.42 -20.33
N LEU A 203 -30.93 -8.66 -19.86
CA LEU A 203 -30.66 -9.20 -18.53
C LEU A 203 -31.17 -8.29 -17.40
N LEU A 204 -31.11 -6.99 -17.60
CA LEU A 204 -31.62 -6.02 -16.64
C LEU A 204 -33.17 -6.01 -16.58
N GLU A 205 -33.84 -6.16 -17.72
CA GLU A 205 -35.31 -6.29 -17.71
C GLU A 205 -35.77 -7.61 -17.07
N GLU A 206 -35.00 -8.69 -17.26
CA GLU A 206 -35.23 -9.94 -16.54
C GLU A 206 -34.99 -9.79 -15.02
N ALA A 207 -33.90 -9.12 -14.64
CA ALA A 207 -33.54 -8.87 -13.25
C ALA A 207 -34.55 -7.92 -12.55
N LYS A 208 -35.16 -6.98 -13.29
CA LYS A 208 -36.20 -6.08 -12.76
C LYS A 208 -37.39 -6.84 -12.20
N GLY A 209 -37.72 -8.00 -12.75
CA GLY A 209 -38.78 -8.87 -12.24
C GLY A 209 -38.40 -9.63 -10.96
N GLN A 210 -37.12 -9.71 -10.64
CA GLN A 210 -36.57 -10.42 -9.49
C GLN A 210 -36.00 -9.51 -8.40
N MET A 211 -35.56 -8.32 -8.81
CA MET A 211 -34.99 -7.29 -7.94
C MET A 211 -35.83 -6.02 -8.08
N ASP A 212 -36.16 -5.35 -6.98
CA ASP A 212 -36.94 -4.11 -6.98
C ASP A 212 -36.05 -2.92 -7.39
N ILE A 213 -35.70 -2.88 -8.68
CA ILE A 213 -34.89 -1.79 -9.26
C ILE A 213 -35.82 -0.64 -9.63
N SER A 214 -35.59 0.54 -9.03
CA SER A 214 -36.37 1.73 -9.34
C SER A 214 -36.30 2.12 -10.80
N GLN A 215 -37.38 2.67 -11.37
CA GLN A 215 -37.42 3.13 -12.76
C GLN A 215 -36.35 4.20 -13.04
N GLU A 216 -36.07 5.07 -12.06
CA GLU A 216 -35.05 6.11 -12.17
C GLU A 216 -33.64 5.50 -12.37
N ASN A 217 -33.30 4.49 -11.57
CA ASN A 217 -32.00 3.79 -11.69
C ASN A 217 -31.89 3.05 -13.03
N MET A 218 -32.97 2.46 -13.50
CA MET A 218 -33.02 1.79 -14.79
C MET A 218 -32.79 2.77 -15.95
N ASP A 219 -33.43 3.94 -15.89
CA ASP A 219 -33.29 4.97 -16.93
C ASP A 219 -31.86 5.56 -16.94
N ARG A 220 -31.25 5.74 -15.79
CA ARG A 220 -29.85 6.17 -15.67
C ARG A 220 -28.89 5.14 -16.29
N LEU A 221 -29.08 3.86 -16.00
CA LEU A 221 -28.26 2.79 -16.56
C LEU A 221 -28.42 2.73 -18.09
N LYS A 222 -29.64 2.75 -18.60
CA LYS A 222 -29.90 2.77 -20.05
C LYS A 222 -29.22 3.97 -20.72
N ALA A 223 -29.30 5.16 -20.11
CA ALA A 223 -28.61 6.35 -20.61
C ALA A 223 -27.07 6.19 -20.63
N ALA A 224 -26.49 5.53 -19.62
CA ALA A 224 -25.05 5.25 -19.58
C ALA A 224 -24.65 4.21 -20.65
N LEU A 225 -25.45 3.15 -20.82
CA LEU A 225 -25.19 2.09 -21.80
C LEU A 225 -25.31 2.57 -23.27
N VAL A 226 -26.07 3.63 -23.54
CA VAL A 226 -26.15 4.23 -24.89
C VAL A 226 -24.76 4.62 -25.43
N ARG A 227 -23.85 4.98 -24.56
CA ARG A 227 -22.47 5.33 -24.93
C ARG A 227 -21.69 4.18 -25.57
N LEU A 228 -22.09 2.93 -25.35
CA LEU A 228 -21.47 1.76 -25.94
C LEU A 228 -21.87 1.52 -27.41
N ASP A 229 -22.91 2.17 -27.93
CA ASP A 229 -23.46 1.90 -29.27
C ASP A 229 -22.47 2.05 -30.41
N GLU A 230 -21.57 3.02 -30.31
CA GLU A 230 -20.56 3.32 -31.32
C GLU A 230 -19.19 2.72 -31.01
N SER A 231 -19.10 1.97 -29.94
CA SER A 231 -17.83 1.44 -29.45
C SER A 231 -17.49 0.11 -30.09
N ARG A 232 -16.21 -0.12 -30.32
CA ARG A 232 -15.62 -1.41 -30.69
C ARG A 232 -14.39 -1.62 -29.85
N LEU A 233 -14.28 -2.78 -29.24
CA LEU A 233 -13.09 -3.19 -28.52
C LEU A 233 -12.45 -4.35 -29.25
N TYR A 234 -11.15 -4.27 -29.44
CA TYR A 234 -10.35 -5.29 -30.10
C TYR A 234 -9.32 -5.86 -29.12
N VAL A 235 -9.31 -7.16 -29.00
CA VAL A 235 -8.23 -7.90 -28.33
C VAL A 235 -7.45 -8.61 -29.44
N ALA A 236 -6.25 -8.16 -29.75
CA ALA A 236 -5.41 -8.73 -30.79
C ALA A 236 -4.20 -9.43 -30.13
N VAL A 237 -3.97 -10.68 -30.48
CA VAL A 237 -2.88 -11.50 -29.93
C VAL A 237 -2.00 -12.00 -31.07
N SER A 238 -0.69 -11.84 -30.92
CA SER A 238 0.32 -12.30 -31.88
C SER A 238 1.49 -12.97 -31.16
N PHE A 239 2.28 -13.72 -31.91
CA PHE A 239 3.53 -14.29 -31.45
C PHE A 239 4.68 -13.72 -32.27
N VAL A 240 5.65 -13.15 -31.59
CA VAL A 240 6.91 -12.68 -32.17
C VAL A 240 8.03 -13.55 -31.59
N GLU A 241 8.55 -14.49 -32.39
CA GLU A 241 9.48 -15.52 -31.92
C GLU A 241 8.89 -16.34 -30.74
N ASP A 242 9.47 -16.21 -29.55
CA ASP A 242 9.05 -16.86 -28.31
C ASP A 242 8.23 -15.92 -27.38
N THR A 243 7.86 -14.75 -27.89
CA THR A 243 7.12 -13.73 -27.13
C THR A 243 5.68 -13.66 -27.58
N LEU A 244 4.75 -13.85 -26.63
CA LEU A 244 3.33 -13.54 -26.80
C LEU A 244 3.15 -12.02 -26.68
N VAL A 245 2.49 -11.41 -27.64
CA VAL A 245 2.15 -9.97 -27.62
C VAL A 245 0.64 -9.84 -27.75
N GLY A 246 0.04 -9.21 -26.75
CA GLY A 246 -1.39 -8.92 -26.71
C GLY A 246 -1.65 -7.42 -26.72
N PHE A 247 -2.71 -7.01 -27.42
CA PHE A 247 -3.17 -5.62 -27.48
C PHE A 247 -4.65 -5.58 -27.16
N ILE A 248 -5.05 -4.64 -26.30
CA ILE A 248 -6.44 -4.25 -26.10
C ILE A 248 -6.57 -2.83 -26.60
N THR A 249 -7.42 -2.60 -27.60
CA THR A 249 -7.48 -1.33 -28.32
C THR A 249 -8.83 -1.07 -28.92
N THR A 250 -9.15 0.19 -29.19
CA THR A 250 -10.31 0.61 -29.99
C THR A 250 -9.94 0.97 -31.43
N ASN A 251 -8.63 1.03 -31.75
CA ASN A 251 -8.14 1.36 -33.08
C ASN A 251 -6.94 0.48 -33.46
N PRO A 252 -7.18 -0.80 -33.84
CA PRO A 252 -6.10 -1.75 -34.07
C PRO A 252 -5.18 -1.36 -35.22
N GLU A 253 -5.67 -0.68 -36.25
CA GLU A 253 -4.86 -0.25 -37.42
C GLU A 253 -3.73 0.71 -37.01
N LYS A 254 -3.97 1.55 -36.02
CA LYS A 254 -2.95 2.50 -35.51
C LYS A 254 -2.14 1.98 -34.34
N GLN A 255 -2.75 1.15 -33.51
CA GLN A 255 -2.23 0.85 -32.19
C GLN A 255 -1.61 -0.54 -32.05
N VAL A 256 -1.99 -1.50 -32.93
CA VAL A 256 -1.36 -2.83 -32.96
C VAL A 256 -0.06 -2.72 -33.75
N ARG A 257 1.02 -2.41 -33.05
CA ARG A 257 2.35 -2.29 -33.62
C ARG A 257 3.43 -2.56 -32.57
N ILE A 258 4.58 -3.03 -33.01
CA ILE A 258 5.81 -3.10 -32.21
C ILE A 258 6.83 -2.14 -32.82
N ALA A 259 7.80 -1.73 -32.00
CA ALA A 259 8.90 -0.88 -32.47
C ALA A 259 9.68 -1.60 -33.58
N SER A 260 9.82 -0.95 -34.72
CA SER A 260 10.54 -1.49 -35.88
C SER A 260 12.05 -1.30 -35.75
N SER A 261 12.47 -0.39 -34.88
CA SER A 261 13.87 -0.09 -34.60
C SER A 261 14.08 0.19 -33.12
N PRO A 262 15.31 0.04 -32.58
CA PRO A 262 15.63 0.43 -31.20
C PRO A 262 15.27 1.89 -30.89
N GLN A 263 15.37 2.79 -31.86
CA GLN A 263 15.07 4.22 -31.72
C GLN A 263 13.58 4.48 -31.49
N ASP A 264 12.71 3.61 -31.99
CA ASP A 264 11.26 3.71 -31.82
C ASP A 264 10.78 3.05 -30.52
N SER A 265 11.69 2.37 -29.81
CA SER A 265 11.39 1.68 -28.56
C SER A 265 11.27 2.65 -27.39
N VAL A 266 10.40 2.32 -26.41
CA VAL A 266 10.34 3.02 -25.13
C VAL A 266 11.69 3.05 -24.42
N LEU A 267 12.56 2.07 -24.66
CA LEU A 267 13.91 1.99 -24.10
C LEU A 267 14.87 3.08 -24.62
N SER A 268 14.59 3.67 -25.79
CA SER A 268 15.38 4.78 -26.33
C SER A 268 15.05 6.14 -25.69
N ARG A 269 14.01 6.21 -24.89
CA ARG A 269 13.58 7.46 -24.25
C ARG A 269 14.55 7.87 -23.15
N PRO A 270 14.91 9.17 -23.07
CA PRO A 270 15.84 9.66 -22.03
C PRO A 270 15.34 9.40 -20.60
N ASP A 271 14.02 9.41 -20.41
CA ASP A 271 13.39 9.16 -19.12
C ASP A 271 13.37 7.66 -18.73
N PHE A 272 13.91 6.80 -19.60
CA PHE A 272 14.05 5.36 -19.40
C PHE A 272 15.53 4.86 -19.43
N SER A 273 16.49 5.77 -19.29
CA SER A 273 17.93 5.47 -19.40
C SER A 273 18.46 4.46 -18.37
N MET A 274 17.71 4.22 -17.28
CA MET A 274 18.07 3.21 -16.27
C MET A 274 18.17 1.79 -16.85
N ALA A 275 17.32 1.45 -17.83
CA ALA A 275 17.36 0.13 -18.48
C ALA A 275 18.64 -0.09 -19.28
N ASP A 276 19.16 0.96 -19.94
CA ASP A 276 20.42 0.87 -20.67
C ASP A 276 21.60 0.58 -19.74
N ALA A 277 21.67 1.25 -18.59
CA ALA A 277 22.70 1.03 -17.59
C ALA A 277 22.68 -0.39 -16.99
N ARG A 278 21.55 -1.10 -17.09
CA ARG A 278 21.34 -2.45 -16.57
C ARG A 278 21.17 -3.51 -17.66
N SER A 279 21.31 -3.15 -18.92
CA SER A 279 21.05 -4.03 -20.07
C SER A 279 21.93 -5.29 -20.15
N GLN A 280 23.00 -5.34 -19.36
CA GLN A 280 23.86 -6.52 -19.22
C GLN A 280 23.27 -7.62 -18.34
N TYR A 281 22.29 -7.28 -17.51
CA TYR A 281 21.66 -8.21 -16.59
C TYR A 281 20.35 -8.74 -17.16
N PRO A 282 19.95 -9.98 -16.80
CA PRO A 282 18.63 -10.49 -17.12
C PRO A 282 17.53 -9.64 -16.46
N ALA A 283 16.57 -9.19 -17.25
CA ALA A 283 15.42 -8.42 -16.79
C ALA A 283 14.25 -9.33 -16.46
N TYR A 284 13.49 -8.98 -15.41
CA TYR A 284 12.24 -9.67 -15.05
C TYR A 284 11.01 -8.88 -15.43
N GLY A 285 11.05 -7.58 -15.30
CA GLY A 285 9.88 -6.75 -15.53
C GLY A 285 10.24 -5.31 -15.84
N LEU A 286 9.36 -4.72 -16.62
CA LEU A 286 9.43 -3.36 -17.08
C LEU A 286 8.03 -2.76 -16.98
N LEU A 287 7.91 -1.64 -16.27
CA LEU A 287 6.71 -0.82 -16.30
C LEU A 287 7.12 0.61 -16.64
N PHE A 288 6.36 1.22 -17.55
CA PHE A 288 6.55 2.62 -17.91
C PHE A 288 5.20 3.31 -18.02
N ALA A 289 5.10 4.50 -17.46
CA ALA A 289 3.97 5.40 -17.67
C ALA A 289 4.46 6.79 -18.09
N ASP A 290 3.93 7.28 -19.18
CA ASP A 290 4.23 8.63 -19.69
C ASP A 290 3.74 9.70 -18.70
N LYS A 291 4.39 10.87 -18.70
CA LYS A 291 4.05 12.01 -17.85
C LYS A 291 2.56 12.39 -17.93
N ALA A 292 1.99 12.41 -19.15
CA ALA A 292 0.59 12.80 -19.33
C ALA A 292 -0.35 11.78 -18.70
N SER A 293 -0.05 10.48 -18.87
CA SER A 293 -0.81 9.40 -18.25
C SER A 293 -0.68 9.39 -16.72
N VAL A 294 0.51 9.59 -16.18
CA VAL A 294 0.74 9.72 -14.73
C VAL A 294 -0.10 10.87 -14.16
N LYS A 295 -0.04 12.04 -14.80
CA LYS A 295 -0.87 13.19 -14.40
C LYS A 295 -2.36 12.88 -14.48
N GLY A 296 -2.80 12.20 -15.53
CA GLY A 296 -4.19 11.77 -15.69
C GLY A 296 -4.66 10.86 -14.55
N VAL A 297 -3.85 9.85 -14.16
CA VAL A 297 -4.14 8.96 -13.03
C VAL A 297 -4.25 9.75 -11.72
N ILE A 298 -3.29 10.64 -11.44
CA ILE A 298 -3.34 11.48 -10.23
C ILE A 298 -4.60 12.35 -10.22
N ASN A 299 -5.00 12.90 -11.37
CA ASN A 299 -6.23 13.69 -11.50
C ASN A 299 -7.49 12.86 -11.29
N MET A 300 -7.51 11.59 -11.71
CA MET A 300 -8.61 10.66 -11.42
C MET A 300 -8.73 10.39 -9.92
N ASP A 301 -7.62 10.11 -9.25
CA ASP A 301 -7.60 9.96 -7.79
C ASP A 301 -8.09 11.23 -7.10
N LEU A 302 -7.60 12.39 -7.52
CA LEU A 302 -8.04 13.69 -7.02
C LEU A 302 -9.57 13.88 -7.18
N ALA A 303 -10.11 13.51 -8.33
CA ALA A 303 -11.54 13.58 -8.62
C ALA A 303 -12.35 12.63 -7.73
N TYR A 304 -11.86 11.39 -7.54
CA TYR A 304 -12.45 10.42 -6.62
C TYR A 304 -12.50 10.94 -5.18
N TYR A 305 -11.38 11.43 -4.65
CA TYR A 305 -11.34 11.97 -3.30
C TYR A 305 -12.22 13.23 -3.14
N LYS A 306 -12.33 14.09 -4.15
CA LYS A 306 -13.28 15.22 -4.13
C LYS A 306 -14.72 14.73 -3.93
N GLY A 307 -15.13 13.68 -4.67
CA GLY A 307 -16.44 13.06 -4.52
C GLY A 307 -16.63 12.41 -3.14
N MET A 308 -15.66 11.61 -2.73
CA MET A 308 -15.67 10.92 -1.45
C MET A 308 -15.81 11.89 -0.26
N PHE A 309 -15.02 12.96 -0.21
CA PHE A 309 -15.12 13.93 0.88
C PHE A 309 -16.42 14.71 0.87
N THR A 310 -17.02 14.94 -0.31
CA THR A 310 -18.36 15.54 -0.40
C THR A 310 -19.40 14.63 0.24
N GLY A 311 -19.42 13.37 -0.15
CA GLY A 311 -20.35 12.38 0.42
C GLY A 311 -20.07 12.09 1.89
N LEU A 312 -18.81 12.04 2.32
CA LEU A 312 -18.44 11.84 3.72
C LEU A 312 -18.98 12.95 4.62
N LYS A 313 -19.01 14.18 4.15
CA LYS A 313 -19.60 15.30 4.87
C LYS A 313 -21.09 15.07 5.12
N ASP A 314 -21.83 14.61 4.11
CA ASP A 314 -23.26 14.31 4.22
C ASP A 314 -23.49 13.13 5.19
N VAL A 315 -22.69 12.08 5.11
CA VAL A 315 -22.71 10.93 6.03
C VAL A 315 -22.49 11.38 7.47
N MET A 316 -21.46 12.17 7.72
CA MET A 316 -21.14 12.66 9.05
C MET A 316 -22.27 13.55 9.61
N GLN A 317 -22.84 14.43 8.80
CA GLN A 317 -23.97 15.26 9.23
C GLN A 317 -25.19 14.41 9.61
N ALA A 318 -25.52 13.39 8.80
CA ALA A 318 -26.64 12.51 9.07
C ALA A 318 -26.42 11.70 10.36
N ILE A 319 -25.26 11.09 10.52
CA ILE A 319 -24.88 10.34 11.74
C ILE A 319 -24.86 11.28 12.95
N GLY A 320 -24.29 12.48 12.82
CA GLY A 320 -24.20 13.44 13.89
C GLY A 320 -25.56 13.91 14.39
N ALA A 321 -26.52 14.08 13.49
CA ALA A 321 -27.90 14.42 13.83
C ALA A 321 -28.60 13.26 14.56
N ASP A 322 -28.41 12.02 14.10
CA ASP A 322 -29.01 10.83 14.71
C ASP A 322 -28.40 10.54 16.09
N TRP A 323 -27.10 10.66 16.23
CA TRP A 323 -26.40 10.49 17.51
C TRP A 323 -26.50 11.71 18.44
N LYS A 324 -27.16 12.78 17.99
CA LYS A 324 -27.40 14.01 18.75
C LYS A 324 -26.10 14.68 19.23
N ILE A 325 -25.14 14.78 18.33
CA ILE A 325 -23.91 15.53 18.62
C ILE A 325 -24.28 16.98 18.90
N ALA A 326 -23.96 17.48 20.11
CA ALA A 326 -24.37 18.80 20.55
C ALA A 326 -23.73 19.94 19.72
N ASP A 327 -22.49 19.77 19.31
CA ASP A 327 -21.76 20.69 18.43
C ASP A 327 -20.94 19.91 17.39
N PRO A 328 -21.43 19.74 16.16
CA PRO A 328 -20.69 19.08 15.09
C PRO A 328 -19.63 19.97 14.42
N ALA A 329 -19.60 21.27 14.69
CA ALA A 329 -18.73 22.23 14.00
C ALA A 329 -17.24 21.89 14.11
N PRO A 330 -16.69 21.49 15.28
CA PRO A 330 -15.29 21.09 15.37
C PRO A 330 -14.92 19.93 14.45
N SER A 331 -15.74 18.87 14.40
CA SER A 331 -15.55 17.72 13.52
C SER A 331 -15.68 18.07 12.04
N MET A 332 -16.62 18.94 11.69
CA MET A 332 -16.75 19.43 10.31
C MET A 332 -15.55 20.26 9.87
N THR A 333 -15.05 21.12 10.76
CA THR A 333 -13.81 21.90 10.52
C THR A 333 -12.61 20.97 10.36
N ALA A 334 -12.51 19.93 11.18
CA ALA A 334 -11.47 18.92 11.09
C ALA A 334 -11.54 18.16 9.74
N LEU A 335 -12.74 17.78 9.31
CA LEU A 335 -12.96 17.13 8.00
C LEU A 335 -12.56 18.04 6.84
N ASP A 336 -12.97 19.32 6.86
CA ASP A 336 -12.62 20.28 5.83
C ASP A 336 -11.08 20.54 5.80
N SER A 337 -10.40 20.51 6.93
CA SER A 337 -8.94 20.58 7.03
C SER A 337 -8.25 19.34 6.42
N ILE A 338 -8.73 18.14 6.73
CA ILE A 338 -8.23 16.87 6.14
C ILE A 338 -8.42 16.94 4.62
N ARG A 339 -9.62 17.28 4.16
CA ARG A 339 -9.93 17.44 2.74
C ARG A 339 -8.96 18.40 2.06
N GLY A 340 -8.78 19.61 2.62
CA GLY A 340 -7.88 20.63 2.07
C GLY A 340 -6.45 20.13 1.95
N SER A 341 -5.93 19.48 3.00
CA SER A 341 -4.57 18.91 3.01
C SER A 341 -4.38 17.80 1.97
N MET A 342 -5.33 16.84 1.91
CA MET A 342 -5.24 15.73 0.95
C MET A 342 -5.40 16.20 -0.49
N LEU A 343 -6.41 17.00 -0.80
CA LEU A 343 -6.61 17.49 -2.17
C LEU A 343 -5.45 18.39 -2.61
N GLY A 344 -4.93 19.26 -1.74
CA GLY A 344 -3.76 20.07 -2.02
C GLY A 344 -2.50 19.22 -2.30
N MET A 345 -2.32 18.12 -1.60
CA MET A 345 -1.24 17.18 -1.87
C MET A 345 -1.37 16.55 -3.28
N TYR A 346 -2.55 16.07 -3.66
CA TYR A 346 -2.78 15.50 -4.99
C TYR A 346 -2.62 16.54 -6.11
N GLU A 347 -3.09 17.78 -5.91
CA GLU A 347 -2.89 18.89 -6.86
C GLU A 347 -1.39 19.20 -7.05
N GLU A 348 -0.62 19.18 -5.98
CA GLU A 348 0.83 19.39 -6.05
C GLU A 348 1.54 18.20 -6.74
N LEU A 349 1.13 16.96 -6.47
CA LEU A 349 1.62 15.77 -7.16
C LEU A 349 1.31 15.84 -8.66
N ALA A 350 0.09 16.23 -9.04
CA ALA A 350 -0.28 16.41 -10.45
C ALA A 350 0.54 17.50 -11.15
N ARG A 351 0.88 18.57 -10.43
CA ARG A 351 1.74 19.64 -10.93
C ARG A 351 3.19 19.18 -11.15
N LYS A 352 3.70 18.34 -10.25
CA LYS A 352 5.07 17.79 -10.28
C LYS A 352 5.19 16.50 -11.07
N ALA A 353 4.08 15.97 -11.61
CA ALA A 353 4.08 14.70 -12.32
C ALA A 353 5.14 14.67 -13.42
N THR A 354 5.88 13.56 -13.47
CA THR A 354 6.81 13.19 -14.53
C THR A 354 6.44 11.78 -15.02
N SER A 355 7.16 11.25 -15.99
CA SER A 355 7.06 9.82 -16.30
C SER A 355 7.49 8.97 -15.09
N VAL A 356 6.90 7.79 -14.99
CA VAL A 356 7.25 6.78 -13.99
C VAL A 356 7.79 5.57 -14.72
N SER A 357 8.89 5.03 -14.24
CA SER A 357 9.48 3.81 -14.76
C SER A 357 9.86 2.86 -13.62
N TYR A 358 9.68 1.60 -13.88
CA TYR A 358 10.05 0.51 -12.98
C TYR A 358 10.80 -0.52 -13.80
N TYR A 359 11.93 -0.97 -13.28
CA TYR A 359 12.76 -1.98 -13.89
C TYR A 359 13.25 -2.99 -12.85
N SER A 360 13.13 -4.26 -13.13
CA SER A 360 13.66 -5.31 -12.27
C SER A 360 14.60 -6.23 -13.03
N TRP A 361 15.69 -6.62 -12.37
CA TRP A 361 16.73 -7.47 -12.96
C TRP A 361 17.38 -8.40 -11.93
N GLN A 362 18.17 -9.33 -12.40
CA GLN A 362 18.94 -10.23 -11.55
C GLN A 362 20.44 -9.92 -11.63
N ASP A 363 21.06 -9.69 -10.47
CA ASP A 363 22.49 -9.60 -10.27
C ASP A 363 22.81 -9.95 -8.81
N GLN A 364 23.30 -11.16 -8.53
CA GLN A 364 23.50 -11.66 -7.17
C GLN A 364 22.29 -11.44 -6.23
N GLY A 365 21.10 -11.55 -6.78
CA GLY A 365 19.83 -11.28 -6.12
C GLY A 365 18.83 -10.69 -7.09
N VAL A 366 17.69 -10.26 -6.58
CA VAL A 366 16.67 -9.56 -7.35
C VAL A 366 16.74 -8.08 -7.03
N HIS A 367 16.95 -7.28 -8.06
CA HIS A 367 16.97 -5.84 -7.96
C HIS A 367 15.72 -5.24 -8.59
N VAL A 368 15.22 -4.18 -7.96
CA VAL A 368 14.12 -3.38 -8.44
C VAL A 368 14.51 -1.92 -8.35
N GLU A 369 14.45 -1.19 -9.46
CA GLU A 369 14.63 0.26 -9.47
C GLU A 369 13.37 0.92 -9.98
N ALA A 370 12.82 1.84 -9.18
CA ALA A 370 11.67 2.66 -9.51
C ALA A 370 12.11 4.11 -9.62
N CYS A 371 11.81 4.74 -10.75
CA CYS A 371 12.02 6.16 -10.96
C CYS A 371 10.64 6.84 -11.06
N THR A 372 10.37 7.79 -10.19
CA THR A 372 9.06 8.43 -10.06
C THR A 372 9.17 9.94 -9.93
N TYR A 373 8.02 10.64 -10.04
CA TYR A 373 7.95 12.06 -9.71
C TYR A 373 8.31 12.32 -8.24
N PRO A 374 8.76 13.54 -7.87
CA PRO A 374 9.14 13.86 -6.50
C PRO A 374 7.95 13.71 -5.54
N LEU A 375 8.04 12.73 -4.63
CA LEU A 375 7.01 12.51 -3.59
C LEU A 375 7.21 13.45 -2.39
N GLU A 376 8.43 13.96 -2.20
CA GLU A 376 8.83 14.89 -1.14
C GLU A 376 8.58 14.40 0.30
N PHE A 377 8.32 13.12 0.51
CA PHE A 377 8.26 12.56 1.86
C PHE A 377 9.63 12.56 2.54
N TYR A 378 10.67 12.34 1.75
CA TYR A 378 12.06 12.34 2.19
C TYR A 378 12.87 13.37 1.42
N LYS A 379 13.90 13.93 2.05
CA LYS A 379 14.92 14.72 1.37
C LYS A 379 15.92 13.77 0.75
N LEU A 380 15.89 13.63 -0.57
CA LEU A 380 16.68 12.68 -1.33
C LEU A 380 17.88 13.32 -2.06
N ASP A 381 18.14 14.58 -1.83
CA ASP A 381 19.21 15.39 -2.46
C ASP A 381 20.56 15.29 -1.74
N ALA A 382 20.57 14.89 -0.48
CA ALA A 382 21.78 14.73 0.31
C ALA A 382 21.65 13.57 1.32
N PRO A 383 22.75 12.89 1.67
CA PRO A 383 22.74 11.91 2.75
C PRO A 383 22.20 12.48 4.05
N SER A 384 21.53 11.62 4.84
CA SER A 384 21.10 11.96 6.20
C SER A 384 22.31 12.40 7.05
N ALA A 385 22.13 13.39 7.91
CA ALA A 385 23.15 13.79 8.89
C ALA A 385 23.51 12.66 9.87
N MET A 386 22.69 11.60 9.90
CA MET A 386 22.91 10.40 10.72
C MET A 386 23.58 9.25 9.94
N SER A 387 23.92 9.44 8.69
CA SER A 387 24.44 8.40 7.76
C SER A 387 25.83 7.85 8.11
N ALA A 388 26.53 8.43 9.10
CA ALA A 388 27.75 7.85 9.65
C ALA A 388 27.50 6.53 10.42
N VAL A 389 26.31 6.38 11.00
CA VAL A 389 25.90 5.11 11.63
C VAL A 389 25.64 4.09 10.53
N ARG A 390 26.26 2.91 10.63
CA ARG A 390 26.16 1.85 9.62
C ARG A 390 25.68 0.53 10.22
N PRO A 391 24.87 -0.24 9.49
CA PRO A 391 24.47 -1.56 9.95
C PRO A 391 25.68 -2.52 9.95
N GLY A 392 25.77 -3.35 10.99
CA GLY A 392 26.70 -4.47 11.08
C GLY A 392 26.05 -5.79 10.65
N ALA A 393 26.83 -6.88 10.67
CA ALA A 393 26.33 -8.21 10.28
C ALA A 393 25.20 -8.72 11.19
N SER A 394 25.17 -8.30 12.44
CA SER A 394 24.12 -8.66 13.43
C SER A 394 22.89 -7.75 13.39
N THR A 395 22.92 -6.69 12.59
CA THR A 395 21.79 -5.76 12.48
C THR A 395 20.62 -6.44 11.80
N VAL A 396 19.48 -6.44 12.47
CA VAL A 396 18.20 -6.97 11.96
C VAL A 396 17.48 -5.91 11.13
N LEU A 397 17.38 -4.71 11.68
CA LEU A 397 16.67 -3.61 11.06
C LEU A 397 17.50 -2.32 11.16
N TYR A 398 17.70 -1.70 10.04
CA TYR A 398 18.38 -0.41 9.93
C TYR A 398 17.59 0.50 8.99
N SER A 399 17.48 1.77 9.37
CA SER A 399 16.93 2.81 8.49
C SER A 399 17.63 4.13 8.78
N SER A 400 18.06 4.83 7.75
CA SER A 400 18.63 6.18 7.83
C SER A 400 17.99 7.06 6.76
N CYS A 401 17.39 8.18 7.16
CA CYS A 401 16.73 9.10 6.24
C CYS A 401 16.61 10.50 6.84
N THR A 402 16.24 11.45 5.98
CA THR A 402 15.76 12.77 6.42
C THR A 402 14.32 12.92 5.95
N VAL A 403 13.37 12.91 6.88
CA VAL A 403 11.95 13.17 6.61
C VAL A 403 11.76 14.67 6.35
N ASN A 404 10.93 15.01 5.37
CA ASN A 404 10.62 16.41 5.09
C ASN A 404 9.76 16.99 6.25
N PRO A 405 10.19 18.06 6.94
CA PRO A 405 9.44 18.64 8.05
C PRO A 405 8.00 19.06 7.68
N GLN A 406 7.78 19.55 6.46
CA GLN A 406 6.44 19.92 6.00
C GLN A 406 5.49 18.72 5.94
N MET A 407 6.01 17.55 5.53
CA MET A 407 5.24 16.31 5.52
C MET A 407 4.96 15.79 6.94
N MET A 408 5.89 16.00 7.87
CA MET A 408 5.68 15.69 9.29
C MET A 408 4.57 16.58 9.88
N ASP A 409 4.59 17.89 9.61
CA ASP A 409 3.56 18.82 10.07
C ASP A 409 2.19 18.49 9.48
N MET A 410 2.13 18.15 8.19
CA MET A 410 0.91 17.70 7.54
C MET A 410 0.38 16.40 8.19
N GLY A 411 1.24 15.42 8.42
CA GLY A 411 0.89 14.17 9.11
C GLY A 411 0.33 14.43 10.51
N CYS A 412 0.98 15.29 11.30
CA CYS A 412 0.50 15.70 12.61
C CYS A 412 -0.86 16.40 12.54
N SER A 413 -1.08 17.26 11.55
CA SER A 413 -2.37 17.93 11.35
C SER A 413 -3.47 16.93 11.00
N LEU A 414 -3.21 16.00 10.08
CA LEU A 414 -4.16 14.92 9.72
C LEU A 414 -4.52 14.08 10.95
N CYS A 415 -3.54 13.63 11.72
CA CYS A 415 -3.78 12.86 12.95
C CYS A 415 -4.60 13.64 13.97
N SER A 416 -4.31 14.94 14.17
CA SER A 416 -5.09 15.80 15.08
C SER A 416 -6.55 15.91 14.68
N ASN A 417 -6.79 16.13 13.38
CA ASN A 417 -8.14 16.31 12.84
C ASN A 417 -8.92 14.98 12.87
N LEU A 418 -8.28 13.85 12.56
CA LEU A 418 -8.90 12.53 12.71
C LEU A 418 -9.24 12.24 14.18
N ALA A 419 -8.33 12.53 15.11
CA ALA A 419 -8.57 12.33 16.54
C ALA A 419 -9.76 13.17 17.03
N GLN A 420 -9.93 14.41 16.53
CA GLN A 420 -11.08 15.27 16.85
C GLN A 420 -12.39 14.61 16.39
N ILE A 421 -12.45 14.13 15.15
CA ILE A 421 -13.64 13.47 14.60
C ILE A 421 -13.96 12.20 15.40
N VAL A 422 -12.97 11.33 15.59
CA VAL A 422 -13.14 10.07 16.34
C VAL A 422 -13.59 10.36 17.77
N TRP A 423 -13.09 11.40 18.38
CA TRP A 423 -13.48 11.81 19.73
C TRP A 423 -14.94 12.24 19.81
N ASP A 424 -15.35 13.17 18.95
CA ASP A 424 -16.72 13.71 19.01
C ASP A 424 -17.76 12.65 18.68
N TYR A 425 -17.53 11.89 17.60
CA TYR A 425 -18.45 10.82 17.18
C TYR A 425 -18.40 9.62 18.12
N GLY A 426 -17.23 9.23 18.61
CA GLY A 426 -17.09 8.16 19.60
C GLY A 426 -17.81 8.45 20.90
N ASN A 427 -17.67 9.67 21.43
CA ASN A 427 -18.40 10.09 22.63
C ASN A 427 -19.90 10.12 22.41
N ALA A 428 -20.37 10.63 21.28
CA ALA A 428 -21.79 10.64 20.94
C ALA A 428 -22.35 9.20 20.84
N TYR A 429 -21.61 8.29 20.20
CA TYR A 429 -21.98 6.88 20.11
C TYR A 429 -22.12 6.23 21.49
N ILE A 430 -21.10 6.37 22.34
CA ILE A 430 -21.07 5.76 23.68
C ILE A 430 -22.16 6.36 24.59
N SER A 431 -22.41 7.64 24.48
CA SER A 431 -23.38 8.36 25.32
C SER A 431 -24.83 8.15 24.89
N ASN A 432 -25.08 7.67 23.67
CA ASN A 432 -26.42 7.45 23.16
C ASN A 432 -27.02 6.15 23.78
N PRO A 433 -28.13 6.24 24.54
CA PRO A 433 -28.72 5.08 25.20
C PRO A 433 -29.31 4.05 24.23
N LYS A 434 -29.55 4.43 22.98
CA LYS A 434 -30.05 3.52 21.94
C LYS A 434 -28.99 2.56 21.40
N HIS A 435 -27.72 2.87 21.60
CA HIS A 435 -26.63 2.04 21.10
C HIS A 435 -26.33 0.91 22.10
N ASP A 436 -26.09 -0.28 21.57
CA ASP A 436 -25.70 -1.44 22.36
C ASP A 436 -24.19 -1.34 22.67
N VAL A 437 -23.89 -0.61 23.74
CA VAL A 437 -22.52 -0.42 24.23
C VAL A 437 -22.43 -1.16 25.58
N SER A 438 -21.39 -1.97 25.75
CA SER A 438 -21.20 -2.71 27.00
C SER A 438 -21.11 -1.77 28.21
N ASP A 439 -21.64 -2.21 29.36
CA ASP A 439 -21.61 -1.42 30.58
C ASP A 439 -20.18 -1.02 30.99
N GLN A 440 -19.19 -1.88 30.71
CA GLN A 440 -17.78 -1.58 30.99
C GLN A 440 -17.30 -0.34 30.21
N VAL A 441 -17.68 -0.21 28.92
CA VAL A 441 -17.31 0.95 28.09
C VAL A 441 -18.06 2.19 28.56
N ARG A 442 -19.33 2.09 28.92
CA ARG A 442 -20.10 3.22 29.47
C ARG A 442 -19.53 3.73 30.79
N ILE A 443 -19.07 2.84 31.66
CA ILE A 443 -18.39 3.20 32.91
C ILE A 443 -17.02 3.85 32.63
N ALA A 444 -16.30 3.39 31.62
CA ALA A 444 -14.98 3.94 31.26
C ALA A 444 -15.07 5.29 30.54
N ALA A 445 -16.19 5.60 29.86
CA ALA A 445 -16.34 6.81 29.05
C ALA A 445 -16.04 8.13 29.81
N PRO A 446 -16.56 8.36 31.04
CA PRO A 446 -16.22 9.56 31.82
C PRO A 446 -14.72 9.63 32.15
N MET A 447 -14.07 8.50 32.41
CA MET A 447 -12.61 8.46 32.66
C MET A 447 -11.81 8.84 31.40
N ILE A 448 -12.24 8.34 30.22
CA ILE A 448 -11.64 8.69 28.93
C ILE A 448 -11.83 10.19 28.66
N GLN A 449 -13.01 10.73 28.95
CA GLN A 449 -13.27 12.18 28.81
C GLN A 449 -12.38 13.02 29.75
N MET A 450 -12.18 12.60 30.98
CA MET A 450 -11.24 13.27 31.91
C MET A 450 -9.77 13.18 31.44
N ALA A 451 -9.41 12.13 30.69
CA ALA A 451 -8.07 11.98 30.13
C ALA A 451 -7.81 12.87 28.89
N ARG A 452 -8.85 13.42 28.25
CA ARG A 452 -8.72 14.21 27.02
C ARG A 452 -7.71 15.37 27.14
N PRO A 453 -7.74 16.23 28.15
CA PRO A 453 -6.77 17.32 28.28
C PRO A 453 -5.32 16.80 28.35
N THR A 454 -5.12 15.67 29.01
CA THR A 454 -3.81 15.04 29.14
C THR A 454 -3.33 14.47 27.79
N ILE A 455 -4.22 13.84 27.02
CA ILE A 455 -3.92 13.36 25.65
C ILE A 455 -3.58 14.53 24.74
N GLU A 456 -4.31 15.63 24.82
CA GLU A 456 -4.03 16.86 24.06
C GLU A 456 -2.68 17.47 24.46
N GLU A 457 -2.33 17.44 25.74
CA GLU A 457 -1.04 17.93 26.23
C GLU A 457 0.12 17.04 25.72
N LEU A 458 -0.04 15.71 25.74
CA LEU A 458 0.93 14.78 25.15
C LEU A 458 1.10 15.02 23.66
N TRP A 459 0.01 15.27 22.96
CA TRP A 459 0.05 15.58 21.53
C TRP A 459 0.78 16.91 21.24
N LYS A 460 0.52 17.95 22.05
CA LYS A 460 1.26 19.21 21.97
C LYS A 460 2.73 19.02 22.28
N ALA A 461 3.06 18.18 23.28
CA ALA A 461 4.43 17.82 23.60
C ALA A 461 5.13 17.14 22.43
N TYR A 462 4.45 16.17 21.77
CA TYR A 462 4.97 15.50 20.58
C TYR A 462 5.27 16.50 19.44
N LYS A 463 4.35 17.42 19.12
CA LYS A 463 4.59 18.47 18.12
C LYS A 463 5.75 19.39 18.49
N THR A 464 5.86 19.76 19.76
CA THR A 464 6.98 20.56 20.27
C THR A 464 8.29 19.79 20.11
N ALA A 465 8.32 18.50 20.41
CA ALA A 465 9.51 17.65 20.19
C ALA A 465 9.91 17.59 18.71
N LEU A 466 8.94 17.39 17.81
CA LEU A 466 9.20 17.37 16.37
C LEU A 466 9.79 18.69 15.87
N SER A 467 9.32 19.84 16.38
CA SER A 467 9.90 21.14 16.01
C SER A 467 11.33 21.34 16.50
N GLY A 468 11.79 20.52 17.45
CA GLY A 468 13.16 20.48 17.92
C GLY A 468 14.11 19.63 17.08
N LEU A 469 13.59 18.91 16.09
CA LEU A 469 14.34 17.98 15.25
C LEU A 469 14.46 18.48 13.79
N THR A 470 15.53 18.11 13.09
CA THR A 470 15.70 18.46 11.66
C THR A 470 14.93 17.54 10.71
N GLY A 471 14.41 16.43 11.21
CA GLY A 471 13.86 15.34 10.43
C GLY A 471 14.89 14.27 10.04
N SER A 472 16.18 14.52 10.24
CA SER A 472 17.26 13.56 10.00
C SER A 472 17.33 12.55 11.13
N GLY A 473 17.24 11.25 10.81
CA GLY A 473 17.20 10.21 11.80
C GLY A 473 17.82 8.90 11.34
N VAL A 474 18.16 8.05 12.33
CA VAL A 474 18.59 6.67 12.15
C VAL A 474 17.88 5.77 13.16
N PHE A 475 17.41 4.64 12.69
CA PHE A 475 16.93 3.55 13.53
C PHE A 475 17.79 2.33 13.31
N MET A 476 18.20 1.68 14.38
CA MET A 476 18.96 0.44 14.34
C MET A 476 18.48 -0.53 15.41
N MET A 477 18.34 -1.81 15.04
CA MET A 477 17.95 -2.89 15.94
C MET A 477 18.78 -4.14 15.63
N ASP A 478 19.24 -4.83 16.68
CA ASP A 478 19.88 -6.14 16.57
C ASP A 478 19.39 -7.10 17.68
N MET A 479 19.85 -8.36 17.65
CA MET A 479 19.52 -9.40 18.61
C MET A 479 20.74 -9.78 19.48
N GLN A 480 21.59 -8.81 19.84
CA GLN A 480 22.82 -9.04 20.61
C GLN A 480 22.70 -8.68 22.10
N GLY A 481 21.51 -8.46 22.60
CA GLY A 481 21.30 -8.24 24.03
C GLY A 481 21.53 -9.51 24.84
N ALA A 482 21.60 -9.36 26.15
CA ALA A 482 21.74 -10.50 27.07
C ALA A 482 20.49 -11.42 26.99
N PRO A 483 20.66 -12.73 27.17
CA PRO A 483 19.54 -13.65 27.32
C PRO A 483 18.62 -13.21 28.46
N ASN A 484 17.31 -13.08 28.20
CA ASN A 484 16.35 -12.62 29.19
C ASN A 484 15.43 -13.76 29.65
N PRO A 485 15.37 -14.10 30.93
CA PRO A 485 14.50 -15.16 31.44
C PRO A 485 13.01 -14.93 31.15
N MET A 486 12.55 -13.68 31.12
CA MET A 486 11.15 -13.34 30.77
C MET A 486 10.84 -13.58 29.30
N LEU A 487 11.85 -13.56 28.45
CA LEU A 487 11.76 -13.87 27.02
C LEU A 487 12.18 -15.31 26.72
N LYS A 488 12.11 -16.23 27.72
CA LYS A 488 12.51 -17.63 27.57
C LYS A 488 13.96 -17.79 27.09
N ASN A 489 14.87 -16.99 27.65
CA ASN A 489 16.29 -16.94 27.32
C ASN A 489 16.60 -16.53 25.84
N VAL A 490 15.64 -16.02 25.10
CA VAL A 490 15.94 -15.33 23.84
C VAL A 490 16.79 -14.10 24.15
N PRO A 491 17.86 -13.82 23.38
CA PRO A 491 18.61 -12.57 23.51
C PRO A 491 17.66 -11.36 23.42
N ALA A 492 17.79 -10.43 24.35
CA ALA A 492 16.97 -9.22 24.31
C ALA A 492 17.31 -8.41 23.06
N PRO A 493 16.32 -7.90 22.32
CA PRO A 493 16.60 -7.01 21.20
C PRO A 493 17.24 -5.72 21.74
N ARG A 494 18.31 -5.26 21.06
CA ARG A 494 18.85 -3.92 21.29
C ARG A 494 18.31 -3.01 20.20
N PHE A 495 17.86 -1.81 20.56
CA PHE A 495 17.46 -0.82 19.57
C PHE A 495 17.91 0.59 19.94
N SER A 496 18.07 1.43 18.93
CA SER A 496 18.28 2.87 19.08
C SER A 496 17.60 3.60 17.93
N ALA A 497 16.77 4.59 18.29
CA ALA A 497 16.26 5.59 17.37
C ALA A 497 16.92 6.92 17.73
N ALA A 498 17.78 7.42 16.84
CA ALA A 498 18.52 8.65 17.06
C ALA A 498 18.20 9.69 15.99
N TYR A 499 18.15 10.96 16.39
CA TYR A 499 17.73 12.07 15.54
C TYR A 499 18.68 13.26 15.72
N GLU A 500 18.81 14.03 14.64
CA GLU A 500 19.51 15.30 14.68
C GLU A 500 18.63 16.39 15.30
N VAL A 501 19.23 17.14 16.22
CA VAL A 501 18.57 18.21 16.98
C VAL A 501 18.94 19.57 16.41
N ASN A 502 17.94 20.40 16.14
CA ASN A 502 18.11 21.80 15.77
C ASN A 502 17.76 22.77 16.91
N ASN A 503 16.88 22.34 17.84
CA ASN A 503 16.45 23.13 18.98
C ASN A 503 16.29 22.26 20.24
N ARG A 504 17.36 22.19 21.05
CA ARG A 504 17.36 21.42 22.30
C ARG A 504 16.35 21.94 23.32
N ALA A 505 16.09 23.25 23.35
CA ALA A 505 15.13 23.83 24.30
C ALA A 505 13.70 23.32 24.05
N ALA A 506 13.30 23.16 22.78
CA ALA A 506 12.02 22.57 22.41
C ALA A 506 11.87 21.12 22.90
N LEU A 507 12.94 20.32 22.85
CA LEU A 507 12.93 18.97 23.39
C LEU A 507 12.78 18.96 24.92
N GLY A 508 13.44 19.90 25.63
CA GLY A 508 13.28 20.09 27.07
C GLY A 508 11.86 20.48 27.46
N GLU A 509 11.25 21.42 26.74
CA GLU A 509 9.86 21.81 26.93
C GLU A 509 8.89 20.65 26.68
N ALA A 510 9.07 19.92 25.57
CA ALA A 510 8.29 18.75 25.26
C ALA A 510 8.37 17.70 26.38
N TRP A 511 9.57 17.47 26.90
CA TRP A 511 9.79 16.53 27.98
C TRP A 511 9.07 16.92 29.28
N GLN A 512 9.08 18.20 29.65
CA GLN A 512 8.33 18.70 30.80
C GLN A 512 6.82 18.44 30.67
N LYS A 513 6.25 18.67 29.47
CA LYS A 513 4.84 18.38 29.18
C LYS A 513 4.53 16.88 29.27
N VAL A 514 5.40 16.02 28.71
CA VAL A 514 5.25 14.55 28.81
C VAL A 514 5.28 14.09 30.28
N THR A 515 6.22 14.59 31.06
CA THR A 515 6.33 14.23 32.48
C THR A 515 5.11 14.68 33.28
N HIS A 516 4.59 15.89 33.01
CA HIS A 516 3.36 16.40 33.64
C HIS A 516 2.15 15.53 33.30
N ALA A 517 1.96 15.22 32.01
CA ALA A 517 0.88 14.37 31.53
C ALA A 517 0.97 12.95 32.12
N ALA A 518 2.17 12.36 32.13
CA ALA A 518 2.38 11.04 32.71
C ALA A 518 2.05 10.99 34.19
N LYS A 519 2.44 12.02 34.95
CA LYS A 519 2.08 12.16 36.37
C LYS A 519 0.55 12.20 36.56
N THR A 520 -0.14 12.97 35.74
CA THR A 520 -1.62 13.07 35.76
C THR A 520 -2.26 11.69 35.50
N VAL A 521 -1.80 10.96 34.48
CA VAL A 521 -2.32 9.61 34.16
C VAL A 521 -2.06 8.63 35.31
N VAL A 522 -0.87 8.61 35.87
CA VAL A 522 -0.53 7.70 36.98
C VAL A 522 -1.35 8.02 38.22
N THR A 523 -1.56 9.31 38.53
CA THR A 523 -2.41 9.73 39.65
C THR A 523 -3.85 9.27 39.47
N LEU A 524 -4.41 9.41 38.26
CA LEU A 524 -5.76 8.95 37.91
C LEU A 524 -5.89 7.44 38.00
N LEU A 525 -4.98 6.68 37.37
CA LEU A 525 -5.01 5.20 37.37
C LEU A 525 -4.78 4.59 38.74
N SER A 526 -3.93 5.20 39.55
CA SER A 526 -3.65 4.74 40.91
C SER A 526 -4.67 5.21 41.94
N GLN A 527 -5.72 5.93 41.53
CA GLN A 527 -6.70 6.54 42.44
C GLN A 527 -6.04 7.40 43.51
N GLY A 528 -5.00 8.14 43.14
CA GLY A 528 -4.23 9.00 44.05
C GLY A 528 -3.22 8.28 44.96
N LYS A 529 -3.10 6.94 44.84
CA LYS A 529 -2.16 6.16 45.68
C LYS A 529 -0.69 6.31 45.26
N MET A 530 -0.43 6.65 43.98
CA MET A 530 0.89 6.99 43.47
C MET A 530 0.90 8.45 43.03
N ALA A 531 1.51 9.29 43.85
CA ALA A 531 1.59 10.73 43.59
C ALA A 531 2.80 11.12 42.75
N GLU A 532 3.80 10.29 42.63
CA GLU A 532 5.05 10.60 41.97
C GLU A 532 5.53 9.45 41.06
N LEU A 533 5.96 9.83 39.85
CA LEU A 533 6.69 8.93 38.96
C LEU A 533 8.13 8.82 39.49
N PRO A 534 8.74 7.62 39.48
CA PRO A 534 10.14 7.47 39.75
C PRO A 534 10.95 8.38 38.84
N ALA A 535 11.80 9.24 39.41
CA ALA A 535 12.69 10.05 38.62
C ALA A 535 13.70 9.15 37.87
N PRO A 536 14.00 9.42 36.60
CA PRO A 536 15.04 8.69 35.90
C PRO A 536 16.39 8.94 36.54
N GLN A 537 17.26 7.94 36.55
CA GLN A 537 18.66 8.14 36.94
C GLN A 537 19.34 8.91 35.81
N SER A 538 19.93 10.05 36.15
CA SER A 538 20.67 10.85 35.17
C SER A 538 22.18 10.59 35.30
N SER A 539 22.87 10.55 34.18
CA SER A 539 24.31 10.49 34.09
C SER A 539 24.82 11.33 32.92
N VAL A 540 26.05 11.84 33.04
CA VAL A 540 26.69 12.65 32.02
C VAL A 540 27.91 11.92 31.51
N ASP A 541 28.04 11.80 30.18
CA ASP A 541 29.18 11.20 29.49
C ASP A 541 29.64 12.17 28.38
N GLY A 542 30.69 12.92 28.68
CA GLY A 542 31.12 14.03 27.83
C GLY A 542 30.05 15.11 27.71
N ASN A 543 29.56 15.34 26.50
CA ASN A 543 28.47 16.28 26.22
C ASN A 543 27.08 15.62 26.12
N ILE A 544 26.99 14.31 26.44
CA ILE A 544 25.74 13.55 26.37
C ILE A 544 25.17 13.40 27.78
N THR A 545 23.96 13.88 28.01
CA THR A 545 23.19 13.61 29.22
C THR A 545 22.24 12.46 28.93
N THR A 546 22.26 11.46 29.81
CA THR A 546 21.46 10.24 29.71
C THR A 546 20.47 10.15 30.85
N TYR A 547 19.24 9.79 30.56
CA TYR A 547 18.13 9.56 31.49
C TYR A 547 17.70 8.11 31.39
N ASP A 548 17.97 7.33 32.45
CA ASP A 548 17.71 5.88 32.52
C ASP A 548 16.46 5.63 33.35
N TYR A 549 15.44 5.04 32.71
CA TYR A 549 14.14 4.73 33.32
C TYR A 549 14.14 3.29 33.79
N GLN A 550 14.23 3.11 35.13
CA GLN A 550 14.25 1.80 35.75
C GLN A 550 12.97 1.01 35.39
N CYS A 551 13.14 -0.14 34.76
CA CYS A 551 12.07 -1.05 34.41
C CYS A 551 12.17 -2.34 35.22
N PRO A 552 11.06 -2.88 35.76
CA PRO A 552 11.10 -4.15 36.53
C PRO A 552 11.49 -5.36 35.65
N LEU A 553 11.60 -5.21 34.36
CA LEU A 553 11.97 -6.27 33.42
C LEU A 553 13.49 -6.54 33.35
N GLY A 554 14.29 -5.72 33.98
CA GLY A 554 15.76 -5.84 34.05
C GLY A 554 16.49 -4.67 33.37
N ALA A 555 17.74 -4.46 33.78
CA ALA A 555 18.55 -3.31 33.35
C ALA A 555 18.77 -3.25 31.82
N ASP A 556 18.86 -4.40 31.13
CA ASP A 556 19.04 -4.45 29.67
C ASP A 556 17.78 -4.07 28.89
N LEU A 557 16.62 -4.04 29.58
CA LEU A 557 15.33 -3.64 29.00
C LEU A 557 14.88 -2.25 29.47
N ASN A 558 15.75 -1.51 30.16
CA ASN A 558 15.46 -0.15 30.56
C ASN A 558 15.43 0.77 29.32
N PRO A 559 14.35 1.50 29.07
CA PRO A 559 14.36 2.55 28.06
C PRO A 559 15.22 3.71 28.55
N VAL A 560 16.09 4.19 27.68
CA VAL A 560 17.05 5.24 27.96
C VAL A 560 16.90 6.36 26.95
N VAL A 561 16.80 7.59 27.44
CA VAL A 561 16.84 8.79 26.62
C VAL A 561 18.20 9.45 26.78
N SER A 562 18.89 9.69 25.67
CA SER A 562 20.19 10.35 25.65
C SER A 562 20.12 11.61 24.79
N VAL A 563 20.67 12.73 25.30
CA VAL A 563 20.59 14.01 24.61
C VAL A 563 21.92 14.75 24.68
N SER A 564 22.34 15.27 23.52
CA SER A 564 23.42 16.27 23.41
C SER A 564 22.88 17.57 22.79
N ASP A 565 23.74 18.52 22.47
CA ASP A 565 23.33 19.76 21.82
C ASP A 565 22.82 19.53 20.38
N THR A 566 23.31 18.49 19.70
CA THR A 566 23.02 18.22 18.29
C THR A 566 22.36 16.87 18.03
N ARG A 567 22.19 16.04 19.04
CA ARG A 567 21.66 14.66 18.91
C ARG A 567 20.73 14.32 20.05
N TRP A 568 19.70 13.57 19.74
CA TRP A 568 18.77 12.97 20.69
C TRP A 568 18.55 11.51 20.32
N ALA A 569 18.46 10.63 21.29
CA ALA A 569 18.14 9.24 21.05
C ALA A 569 17.27 8.64 22.15
N ILE A 570 16.40 7.71 21.74
CA ILE A 570 15.79 6.72 22.62
C ILE A 570 16.37 5.35 22.29
N SER A 571 16.78 4.61 23.31
CA SER A 571 17.49 3.35 23.10
C SER A 571 17.25 2.34 24.21
N MET A 572 17.60 1.11 23.93
CA MET A 572 17.61 -0.02 24.85
C MET A 572 18.68 -1.02 24.37
N PRO A 573 19.72 -1.35 25.16
CA PRO A 573 20.11 -0.73 26.44
C PRO A 573 20.91 0.59 26.24
N LYS A 574 21.28 1.24 27.36
CA LYS A 574 22.04 2.50 27.37
C LYS A 574 23.33 2.46 26.54
N ALA A 575 24.12 1.39 26.72
CA ALA A 575 25.41 1.27 26.01
C ALA A 575 25.26 1.34 24.50
N PHE A 576 24.23 0.69 23.94
CA PHE A 576 23.94 0.68 22.52
C PHE A 576 23.51 2.07 22.01
N GLY A 577 22.69 2.78 22.79
CA GLY A 577 22.32 4.16 22.44
C GLY A 577 23.49 5.12 22.42
N LEU A 578 24.40 5.03 23.38
CA LEU A 578 25.62 5.84 23.42
C LEU A 578 26.56 5.50 22.27
N GLU A 579 26.67 4.24 21.86
CA GLU A 579 27.43 3.81 20.69
C GLU A 579 26.87 4.49 19.43
N VAL A 580 25.56 4.37 19.17
CA VAL A 580 24.89 4.98 18.02
C VAL A 580 25.06 6.49 17.99
N LEU A 581 24.92 7.17 19.14
CA LEU A 581 25.11 8.62 19.23
C LEU A 581 26.54 9.04 18.92
N ARG A 582 27.55 8.32 19.44
CA ARG A 582 28.97 8.63 19.17
C ARG A 582 29.31 8.41 17.70
N GLU A 583 28.78 7.36 17.07
CA GLU A 583 28.96 7.14 15.63
C GLU A 583 28.28 8.25 14.81
N SER A 584 27.10 8.69 15.21
CA SER A 584 26.31 9.68 14.45
C SER A 584 26.94 11.07 14.35
N VAL A 585 27.92 11.41 15.21
CA VAL A 585 28.63 12.71 15.15
C VAL A 585 29.90 12.65 14.30
N LYS A 586 30.31 11.47 13.86
CA LYS A 586 31.40 11.33 12.91
C LYS A 586 30.99 11.94 11.57
N SER A 587 31.99 12.25 10.73
CA SER A 587 31.72 12.79 9.40
C SER A 587 30.73 11.90 8.65
N PRO A 588 29.71 12.48 7.98
CA PRO A 588 28.76 11.71 7.22
C PRO A 588 29.48 10.78 6.24
N ALA A 589 29.16 9.50 6.32
CA ALA A 589 29.68 8.54 5.36
C ALA A 589 29.06 8.82 3.99
N GLN A 590 29.66 8.29 2.94
CA GLN A 590 29.10 8.28 1.58
C GLN A 590 27.93 7.28 1.54
N GLY A 591 26.78 7.64 2.10
CA GLY A 591 25.57 6.84 2.12
C GLY A 591 24.51 7.38 1.16
N ALA A 592 23.51 6.57 0.89
CA ALA A 592 22.33 7.04 0.18
C ALA A 592 21.51 8.00 1.09
N PRO A 593 20.81 8.99 0.52
CA PRO A 593 19.93 9.88 1.28
C PRO A 593 18.83 9.18 2.08
N LEU A 594 18.32 8.09 1.54
CA LEU A 594 17.44 7.13 2.21
C LEU A 594 18.08 5.76 2.13
N GLU A 595 18.20 5.09 3.25
CA GLU A 595 18.71 3.72 3.32
C GLU A 595 17.87 2.91 4.30
N PHE A 596 17.53 1.69 3.92
CA PHE A 596 16.80 0.73 4.73
C PHE A 596 17.42 -0.64 4.53
N GLN A 597 17.59 -1.39 5.62
CA GLN A 597 18.05 -2.77 5.57
C GLN A 597 17.25 -3.61 6.56
N LEU A 598 16.79 -4.77 6.08
CA LEU A 598 16.22 -5.84 6.89
C LEU A 598 17.09 -7.09 6.68
N ASN A 599 17.53 -7.73 7.78
CA ASN A 599 18.24 -8.99 7.77
C ASN A 599 17.54 -9.98 8.72
N LEU A 600 17.05 -11.07 8.18
CA LEU A 600 16.27 -12.06 8.92
C LEU A 600 17.13 -13.13 9.62
N VAL A 601 18.38 -13.30 9.18
CA VAL A 601 19.29 -14.33 9.70
C VAL A 601 19.57 -14.18 11.20
N PRO A 602 19.89 -12.99 11.73
CA PRO A 602 20.12 -12.84 13.18
C PRO A 602 18.88 -13.14 14.03
N VAL A 603 17.68 -12.86 13.52
CA VAL A 603 16.42 -13.18 14.23
C VAL A 603 16.23 -14.69 14.29
N ARG A 604 16.38 -15.37 13.15
CA ARG A 604 16.31 -16.83 13.08
C ARG A 604 17.29 -17.48 14.05
N ASP A 605 18.54 -17.05 14.04
CA ASP A 605 19.60 -17.65 14.83
C ASP A 605 19.40 -17.39 16.35
N ALA A 606 18.92 -16.21 16.73
CA ALA A 606 18.54 -15.90 18.10
C ALA A 606 17.38 -16.75 18.60
N LEU A 607 16.39 -17.02 17.78
CA LEU A 607 15.22 -17.83 18.14
C LEU A 607 15.55 -19.33 18.18
N LYS A 608 16.50 -19.82 17.39
CA LYS A 608 16.92 -21.24 17.38
C LYS A 608 17.36 -21.69 18.77
N SER A 609 18.14 -20.89 19.46
CA SER A 609 18.66 -21.22 20.80
C SER A 609 17.54 -21.38 21.85
N ALA A 610 16.40 -20.71 21.66
CA ALA A 610 15.26 -20.75 22.58
C ALA A 610 14.13 -21.70 22.11
N ALA A 611 14.22 -22.22 20.90
CA ALA A 611 13.17 -23.06 20.31
C ALA A 611 13.12 -24.48 20.90
N GLU A 612 14.20 -24.96 21.55
CA GLU A 612 14.27 -26.28 22.14
C GLU A 612 13.16 -26.49 23.19
N ASP A 613 12.82 -25.44 23.96
CA ASP A 613 11.85 -25.50 25.05
C ASP A 613 10.43 -25.08 24.67
N SER A 614 10.18 -24.69 23.43
CA SER A 614 8.88 -24.12 23.03
C SER A 614 8.40 -24.56 21.64
N LYS A 615 7.32 -25.35 21.59
CA LYS A 615 6.68 -25.78 20.33
C LYS A 615 6.31 -24.59 19.42
N LYS A 616 5.84 -23.47 20.00
CA LYS A 616 5.48 -22.27 19.24
C LYS A 616 6.70 -21.61 18.60
N LEU A 617 7.81 -21.51 19.34
CA LEU A 617 9.06 -20.94 18.81
C LEU A 617 9.66 -21.85 17.74
N ARG A 618 9.60 -23.16 17.90
CA ARG A 618 10.05 -24.13 16.86
C ARG A 618 9.35 -23.89 15.53
N LYS A 619 8.01 -23.75 15.53
CA LYS A 619 7.26 -23.47 14.31
C LYS A 619 7.66 -22.12 13.67
N THR A 620 7.94 -21.10 14.49
CA THR A 620 8.43 -19.80 14.00
C THR A 620 9.82 -19.93 13.36
N VAL A 621 10.72 -20.68 14.00
CA VAL A 621 12.06 -20.93 13.46
C VAL A 621 11.99 -21.73 12.16
N GLU A 622 11.16 -22.78 12.07
CA GLU A 622 10.94 -23.54 10.84
C GLU A 622 10.47 -22.62 9.70
N THR A 623 9.53 -21.72 9.97
CA THR A 623 9.09 -20.74 8.98
C THR A 623 10.23 -19.81 8.56
N LEU A 624 11.01 -19.31 9.50
CA LEU A 624 12.17 -18.45 9.20
C LEU A 624 13.27 -19.21 8.46
N ASP A 625 13.49 -20.48 8.76
CA ASP A 625 14.46 -21.33 8.04
C ASP A 625 14.03 -21.49 6.56
N VAL A 626 12.74 -21.70 6.30
CA VAL A 626 12.22 -21.76 4.93
C VAL A 626 12.44 -20.43 4.19
N ILE A 627 12.11 -19.31 4.82
CA ILE A 627 12.29 -17.98 4.20
C ILE A 627 13.77 -17.70 3.98
N THR A 628 14.61 -17.90 5.00
CA THR A 628 16.04 -17.56 4.94
C THR A 628 16.87 -18.54 4.13
N SER A 629 16.32 -19.70 3.73
CA SER A 629 16.95 -20.57 2.73
C SER A 629 16.99 -19.95 1.34
N ASP A 630 16.10 -19.03 1.04
CA ASP A 630 15.99 -18.37 -0.26
C ASP A 630 16.38 -16.88 -0.19
N VAL A 631 15.90 -16.17 0.84
CA VAL A 631 16.08 -14.73 1.00
C VAL A 631 16.57 -14.42 2.41
N THR A 632 17.77 -13.90 2.53
CA THR A 632 18.35 -13.52 3.83
C THR A 632 17.94 -12.12 4.27
N GLY A 633 17.63 -11.23 3.33
CA GLY A 633 17.27 -9.87 3.66
C GLY A 633 16.88 -9.01 2.47
N VAL A 634 16.63 -7.76 2.79
CA VAL A 634 16.28 -6.70 1.81
C VAL A 634 17.11 -5.47 2.12
N HIS A 635 17.68 -4.85 1.10
CA HIS A 635 18.33 -3.54 1.18
C HIS A 635 17.63 -2.59 0.22
N ALA A 636 17.21 -1.43 0.70
CA ALA A 636 16.58 -0.41 -0.12
C ALA A 636 17.29 0.93 0.04
N THR A 637 17.41 1.67 -1.06
CA THR A 637 17.99 3.02 -1.08
C THR A 637 17.10 3.96 -1.85
N GLY A 638 17.17 5.25 -1.49
CA GLY A 638 16.49 6.32 -2.22
C GLY A 638 17.45 7.47 -2.49
N ARG A 639 17.36 8.05 -3.66
CA ARG A 639 18.16 9.21 -4.09
C ARG A 639 17.39 10.06 -5.08
N LYS A 640 17.84 11.27 -5.30
CA LYS A 640 17.35 12.12 -6.37
C LYS A 640 18.16 11.89 -7.64
N ALA A 641 17.51 11.77 -8.78
CA ALA A 641 18.16 11.76 -10.08
C ALA A 641 18.55 13.19 -10.51
N ALA A 642 19.44 13.31 -11.49
CA ALA A 642 19.89 14.60 -12.01
C ALA A 642 18.76 15.45 -12.62
N ASP A 643 17.69 14.82 -13.11
CA ASP A 643 16.49 15.47 -13.64
C ASP A 643 15.43 15.80 -12.56
N GLY A 644 15.76 15.59 -11.28
CA GLY A 644 14.92 15.91 -10.14
C GLY A 644 13.89 14.84 -9.77
N ARG A 645 13.81 13.70 -10.49
CA ARG A 645 12.97 12.57 -10.12
C ARG A 645 13.50 11.85 -8.89
N ASP A 646 12.61 11.19 -8.16
CA ASP A 646 12.98 10.30 -7.08
C ASP A 646 13.29 8.91 -7.63
N VAL A 647 14.42 8.34 -7.21
CA VAL A 647 14.85 6.98 -7.58
C VAL A 647 14.94 6.14 -6.33
N TYR A 648 14.21 5.04 -6.31
CA TYR A 648 14.24 4.05 -5.26
C TYR A 648 14.79 2.75 -5.82
N HIS A 649 15.74 2.16 -5.13
CA HIS A 649 16.33 0.88 -5.48
C HIS A 649 16.16 -0.11 -4.35
N ILE A 650 15.64 -1.28 -4.65
CA ILE A 650 15.44 -2.38 -3.71
C ILE A 650 16.30 -3.56 -4.20
N HIS A 651 17.05 -4.15 -3.29
CA HIS A 651 17.81 -5.36 -3.52
C HIS A 651 17.34 -6.45 -2.55
N ILE A 652 16.76 -7.50 -3.07
CA ILE A 652 16.40 -8.71 -2.33
C ILE A 652 17.62 -9.62 -2.33
N ILE A 653 18.19 -9.84 -1.14
CA ILE A 653 19.46 -10.54 -0.95
C ILE A 653 19.19 -12.04 -0.83
N PRO A 654 19.69 -12.87 -1.76
CA PRO A 654 19.52 -14.32 -1.69
C PRO A 654 20.38 -14.93 -0.58
N ALA A 655 20.01 -16.15 -0.17
CA ALA A 655 20.89 -16.96 0.65
C ALA A 655 22.17 -17.33 -0.12
N ALA A 656 23.30 -17.33 0.56
CA ALA A 656 24.53 -17.86 -0.01
C ALA A 656 24.33 -19.35 -0.31
N LYS A 657 24.54 -19.74 -1.56
CA LYS A 657 24.47 -21.16 -1.99
C LYS A 657 25.72 -21.90 -1.60
#